data_987b27276ea2c2ba586ad71b17584410
#
_entry.id   987b27276ea2c2ba586ad71b17584410
#
_cell.length_a   1.000
_cell.length_b   1.000
_cell.length_c   1.000
_cell.angle_alpha   90.00
_cell.angle_beta   90.00
_cell.angle_gamma   90.00
#
_symmetry.space_group_name_H-M   'P 1'
#
loop_
_entity.id
_entity.type
_entity.pdbx_description
1 polymer ?
#
loop_
_entity_poly.entity_id
_entity_poly.type
_entity_poly.pdbx_seq_one_letter_code
_entity_poly.pdbx_strand_id
1 'polypeptide(L)'
;MSEKELHTHGTDCACGHNHHHHDDGCCGCGHDHAHEDIDKKAFLRKFVPGLFFFLLGAAVEHLIPGSESSTLWHYVELAAFALSYIFVGFSILREAVEGVLAKNIFNENLLMAVASLGAFAIGEYSEGCAVVLLYTVGEFLQSLAVQKSRRSIKGMLEQKPDTVRVQAKDGLTEAAPETVQPGQTIVVEPGEKIHLDGTVLEGNAEVDTAALTGESIPVSVAPGMEVLAGSVAIDGALTIRVDKPYGDSAVARVLAALEHAQDSKSHTEKFITRFARIYTPIVCGIALALVLIPPLFFGGDWHEWIYRGLSALVVSCPCAIVISVPLSFFGGLGTCSREGILVKGADHLETLARCDVGVFDKTGTITSGKFEFVRCECVHCHCIDKHNHRELLRIIAACERLSTHPIAKSICLAFGQFADDCVVTDAKNYAGMGVSAVVDGVRYYAGNEKLMQKIGVPFTETQLVGTAVYCCTDTEFLGDIVFADIIKTDSREAIDRLHRMGMKQAIMLTGDREPIAADIAAKAGLDGYYAKLLPEEKVQRVQALQQQGHTVLYAGDGINDAPVLAAADLGVAMGGAGADVAIEASDMVIQGDSLSQLPVGVTVARKTVGIARENIIFAIAVKLLIILGCAVGIFDENAMWLAVFGDVGVCLLAVANALRVLHIRKKKK
;
A
#
# COMPACT_ATOMS: atom_id res chain seq x y z
N MET A 1 28.10 -43.68 35.90
CA MET A 1 27.39 -43.34 37.15
C MET A 1 26.86 -41.95 36.95
N SER A 2 25.67 -41.93 36.64
CA SER A 2 24.36 -41.52 37.18
C SER A 2 24.10 -40.05 36.80
N GLU A 3 23.27 -39.78 35.82
CA GLU A 3 21.79 -39.71 35.88
C GLU A 3 21.26 -38.66 36.86
N LYS A 4 20.60 -37.60 36.32
CA LYS A 4 19.17 -37.34 36.35
C LYS A 4 18.89 -35.94 35.81
N GLU A 5 18.21 -35.85 34.71
CA GLU A 5 16.77 -35.49 34.49
C GLU A 5 16.45 -34.06 34.88
N LEU A 6 16.09 -33.29 33.94
CA LEU A 6 14.90 -33.10 33.05
C LEU A 6 13.91 -32.12 33.68
N HIS A 7 13.72 -30.97 33.09
CA HIS A 7 12.40 -30.57 32.59
C HIS A 7 12.52 -29.40 31.63
N THR A 8 12.22 -29.71 30.45
CA THR A 8 11.77 -29.01 29.27
C THR A 8 10.67 -28.02 29.55
N HIS A 9 10.77 -26.83 28.96
CA HIS A 9 9.68 -26.22 28.18
C HIS A 9 10.33 -25.36 27.10
N GLY A 10 10.31 -25.92 25.90
CA GLY A 10 10.66 -25.21 24.71
C GLY A 10 9.47 -24.42 24.19
N THR A 11 9.75 -23.31 23.61
CA THR A 11 9.07 -22.81 22.42
C THR A 11 10.14 -22.10 21.61
N ASP A 12 10.59 -22.80 20.56
CA ASP A 12 11.51 -22.29 19.56
C ASP A 12 10.80 -21.18 18.77
N CYS A 13 11.32 -19.97 18.86
CA CYS A 13 11.11 -18.96 17.83
C CYS A 13 12.26 -19.10 16.83
N ALA A 14 11.97 -19.66 15.67
CA ALA A 14 12.87 -19.71 14.54
C ALA A 14 12.86 -18.36 13.81
N CYS A 15 13.72 -17.44 14.22
CA CYS A 15 14.16 -16.32 13.40
C CYS A 15 15.59 -15.98 13.78
N GLY A 16 16.52 -16.51 12.98
CA GLY A 16 17.94 -16.17 13.11
C GLY A 16 18.21 -14.79 12.55
N HIS A 17 18.32 -13.80 13.41
CA HIS A 17 19.08 -12.58 13.13
C HIS A 17 19.76 -12.10 14.41
N ASN A 18 21.09 -11.95 14.31
CA ASN A 18 21.93 -11.33 15.31
C ASN A 18 21.52 -9.89 15.55
N HIS A 19 20.97 -9.60 16.72
CA HIS A 19 20.77 -8.25 17.19
C HIS A 19 22.01 -7.76 17.93
N HIS A 20 22.72 -6.81 17.35
CA HIS A 20 23.60 -5.92 18.09
C HIS A 20 22.73 -4.96 18.92
N HIS A 21 22.91 -5.02 20.24
CA HIS A 21 22.33 -4.06 21.18
C HIS A 21 22.84 -2.64 20.87
N HIS A 22 21.95 -1.77 20.47
CA HIS A 22 22.03 -0.35 20.72
C HIS A 22 20.83 0.04 21.58
N ASP A 23 21.14 0.53 22.78
CA ASP A 23 20.22 1.15 23.72
C ASP A 23 19.62 2.41 23.09
N ASP A 24 18.43 2.28 22.53
CA ASP A 24 17.51 3.40 22.35
C ASP A 24 16.10 2.92 22.73
N GLY A 25 15.62 3.57 23.81
CA GLY A 25 14.43 3.19 24.53
C GLY A 25 13.21 2.98 23.63
N CYS A 26 12.75 1.75 23.58
CA CYS A 26 11.49 1.34 23.02
C CYS A 26 10.36 1.96 23.84
N CYS A 27 9.84 3.12 23.41
CA CYS A 27 8.65 3.73 23.99
C CYS A 27 7.44 2.89 23.58
N GLY A 28 7.06 1.96 24.45
CA GLY A 28 5.79 1.26 24.37
C GLY A 28 4.61 2.21 24.55
N CYS A 29 4.11 2.74 23.47
CA CYS A 29 2.75 3.23 23.32
C CYS A 29 2.12 2.50 22.13
N GLY A 30 1.95 1.23 22.32
CA GLY A 30 1.19 0.37 21.46
C GLY A 30 0.70 -0.76 22.33
N HIS A 31 -0.49 -0.63 22.87
CA HIS A 31 -1.23 -1.82 23.16
C HIS A 31 -1.40 -2.51 21.81
N ASP A 32 -0.73 -3.65 21.63
CA ASP A 32 -0.97 -4.58 20.54
C ASP A 32 -2.38 -5.14 20.68
N HIS A 33 -3.37 -4.39 20.24
CA HIS A 33 -4.73 -4.88 20.02
C HIS A 33 -4.81 -5.74 18.74
N ALA A 34 -3.67 -6.32 18.31
CA ALA A 34 -3.57 -6.96 17.01
C ALA A 34 -4.31 -8.30 16.90
N HIS A 35 -4.73 -8.94 18.01
CA HIS A 35 -5.30 -10.30 17.97
C HIS A 35 -6.43 -10.62 18.94
N GLU A 36 -7.00 -9.67 19.68
CA GLU A 36 -8.17 -9.99 20.48
C GLU A 36 -9.47 -9.76 19.70
N ASP A 37 -10.15 -10.84 19.35
CA ASP A 37 -11.56 -10.79 18.96
C ASP A 37 -12.35 -10.15 20.11
N ILE A 38 -13.06 -9.06 19.81
CA ILE A 38 -13.85 -8.32 20.82
C ILE A 38 -14.85 -9.29 21.45
N ASP A 39 -14.59 -9.70 22.68
CA ASP A 39 -15.51 -10.55 23.42
C ASP A 39 -16.67 -9.70 23.97
N LYS A 40 -17.74 -9.61 23.16
CA LYS A 40 -18.98 -8.94 23.53
C LYS A 40 -19.55 -9.48 24.85
N LYS A 41 -19.33 -10.76 25.17
CA LYS A 41 -19.82 -11.36 26.42
C LYS A 41 -18.99 -10.87 27.61
N ALA A 42 -17.68 -10.72 27.46
CA ALA A 42 -16.83 -10.14 28.50
C ALA A 42 -17.20 -8.69 28.80
N PHE A 43 -17.43 -7.88 27.75
CA PHE A 43 -17.91 -6.50 27.89
C PHE A 43 -19.25 -6.46 28.66
N LEU A 44 -20.27 -7.19 28.21
CA LEU A 44 -21.60 -7.21 28.85
C LEU A 44 -21.54 -7.69 30.31
N ARG A 45 -20.67 -8.66 30.63
CA ARG A 45 -20.49 -9.19 31.98
C ARG A 45 -19.98 -8.16 32.98
N LYS A 46 -19.19 -7.19 32.52
CA LYS A 46 -18.69 -6.08 33.35
C LYS A 46 -19.64 -4.89 33.32
N PHE A 47 -20.12 -4.51 32.14
CA PHE A 47 -20.93 -3.31 31.94
C PHE A 47 -22.32 -3.37 32.53
N VAL A 48 -23.04 -4.50 32.38
CA VAL A 48 -24.44 -4.63 32.88
C VAL A 48 -24.56 -4.51 34.39
N PRO A 49 -23.73 -5.21 35.22
CA PRO A 49 -23.73 -4.99 36.65
C PRO A 49 -23.33 -3.55 37.03
N GLY A 50 -22.33 -2.98 36.39
CA GLY A 50 -21.91 -1.60 36.62
C GLY A 50 -23.03 -0.60 36.36
N LEU A 51 -23.73 -0.72 35.24
CA LEU A 51 -24.88 0.12 34.90
C LEU A 51 -26.04 -0.08 35.90
N PHE A 52 -26.28 -1.31 36.32
CA PHE A 52 -27.33 -1.59 37.34
C PHE A 52 -27.04 -0.87 38.65
N PHE A 53 -25.81 -0.96 39.18
CA PHE A 53 -25.45 -0.27 40.42
C PHE A 53 -25.40 1.25 40.24
N PHE A 54 -25.01 1.76 39.08
CA PHE A 54 -25.08 3.18 38.75
C PHE A 54 -26.52 3.70 38.80
N LEU A 55 -27.47 2.99 38.16
CA LEU A 55 -28.88 3.36 38.17
C LEU A 55 -29.48 3.25 39.57
N LEU A 56 -29.02 2.30 40.37
CA LEU A 56 -29.43 2.17 41.76
C LEU A 56 -28.98 3.37 42.60
N GLY A 57 -27.70 3.81 42.46
CA GLY A 57 -27.16 5.00 43.11
C GLY A 57 -27.92 6.26 42.71
N ALA A 58 -28.11 6.47 41.42
CA ALA A 58 -28.86 7.59 40.87
C ALA A 58 -30.34 7.61 41.34
N ALA A 59 -30.94 6.44 41.47
CA ALA A 59 -32.30 6.34 42.05
C ALA A 59 -32.36 6.74 43.52
N VAL A 60 -31.34 6.39 44.31
CA VAL A 60 -31.23 6.82 45.72
C VAL A 60 -31.04 8.32 45.79
N GLU A 61 -30.16 8.89 44.99
CA GLU A 61 -29.84 10.33 44.91
C GLU A 61 -31.08 11.17 44.53
N HIS A 62 -31.84 10.77 43.49
CA HIS A 62 -32.89 11.60 42.91
C HIS A 62 -34.34 11.26 43.38
N LEU A 63 -34.63 10.01 43.75
CA LEU A 63 -36.01 9.56 44.06
C LEU A 63 -36.32 9.50 45.56
N ILE A 64 -35.31 9.55 46.45
CA ILE A 64 -35.54 9.48 47.89
C ILE A 64 -35.45 10.89 48.50
N PRO A 65 -36.59 11.52 48.87
CA PRO A 65 -36.57 12.85 49.48
C PRO A 65 -35.84 12.80 50.83
N GLY A 66 -34.80 13.63 50.98
CA GLY A 66 -34.01 13.68 52.22
C GLY A 66 -32.85 12.67 52.29
N SER A 67 -32.46 12.06 51.19
CA SER A 67 -31.26 11.21 51.11
C SER A 67 -30.01 11.93 51.57
N GLU A 68 -29.86 13.20 51.27
CA GLU A 68 -28.72 14.05 51.68
C GLU A 68 -28.65 14.26 53.21
N SER A 69 -29.78 14.25 53.91
CA SER A 69 -29.85 14.48 55.37
C SER A 69 -29.75 13.19 56.19
N SER A 70 -29.88 12.01 55.56
CA SER A 70 -29.85 10.71 56.23
C SER A 70 -28.52 10.00 56.02
N THR A 71 -27.76 9.82 57.06
CA THR A 71 -26.45 9.15 57.04
C THR A 71 -26.52 7.74 56.41
N LEU A 72 -27.64 7.02 56.59
CA LEU A 72 -27.82 5.68 56.04
C LEU A 72 -27.92 5.69 54.50
N TRP A 73 -28.73 6.59 53.93
CA TRP A 73 -28.93 6.67 52.47
C TRP A 73 -27.67 7.17 51.75
N HIS A 74 -26.93 8.07 52.36
CA HIS A 74 -25.65 8.50 51.84
C HIS A 74 -24.63 7.32 51.73
N TYR A 75 -24.54 6.44 52.74
CA TYR A 75 -23.70 5.23 52.63
C TYR A 75 -24.22 4.23 51.59
N VAL A 76 -25.52 4.11 51.39
CA VAL A 76 -26.10 3.25 50.35
C VAL A 76 -25.80 3.78 48.98
N GLU A 77 -25.91 5.08 48.75
CA GLU A 77 -25.55 5.78 47.54
C GLU A 77 -24.04 5.58 47.20
N LEU A 78 -23.17 5.91 48.16
CA LEU A 78 -21.73 5.73 48.03
C LEU A 78 -21.36 4.26 47.71
N ALA A 79 -21.99 3.31 48.39
CA ALA A 79 -21.73 1.89 48.15
C ALA A 79 -22.20 1.46 46.75
N ALA A 80 -23.33 1.98 46.27
CA ALA A 80 -23.85 1.66 44.95
C ALA A 80 -22.89 2.21 43.85
N PHE A 81 -22.48 3.49 43.96
CA PHE A 81 -21.52 4.06 42.98
C PHE A 81 -20.13 3.41 43.09
N ALA A 82 -19.66 3.07 44.30
CA ALA A 82 -18.39 2.36 44.46
C ALA A 82 -18.42 0.95 43.83
N LEU A 83 -19.52 0.21 43.98
CA LEU A 83 -19.72 -1.08 43.33
C LEU A 83 -19.77 -0.91 41.80
N SER A 84 -20.49 0.07 41.28
CA SER A 84 -20.50 0.41 39.85
C SER A 84 -19.09 0.65 39.35
N TYR A 85 -18.33 1.49 40.03
CA TYR A 85 -16.96 1.83 39.69
C TYR A 85 -16.03 0.59 39.70
N ILE A 86 -16.17 -0.30 40.67
CA ILE A 86 -15.39 -1.55 40.76
C ILE A 86 -15.66 -2.43 39.53
N PHE A 87 -16.92 -2.60 39.11
CA PHE A 87 -17.22 -3.44 37.94
C PHE A 87 -16.67 -2.89 36.63
N VAL A 88 -16.72 -1.59 36.41
CA VAL A 88 -16.38 -0.97 35.13
C VAL A 88 -14.98 -0.33 35.16
N GLY A 89 -14.62 0.34 36.24
CA GLY A 89 -13.37 1.09 36.39
C GLY A 89 -12.14 0.25 36.75
N PHE A 90 -12.35 -0.99 37.26
CA PHE A 90 -11.20 -1.82 37.68
C PHE A 90 -10.18 -2.08 36.55
N SER A 91 -10.66 -2.28 35.33
CA SER A 91 -9.75 -2.43 34.17
C SER A 91 -8.92 -1.18 33.93
N ILE A 92 -9.54 0.00 33.98
CA ILE A 92 -8.88 1.30 33.80
C ILE A 92 -7.83 1.53 34.90
N LEU A 93 -8.17 1.25 36.16
CA LEU A 93 -7.24 1.35 37.28
C LEU A 93 -6.03 0.42 37.13
N ARG A 94 -6.28 -0.82 36.74
CA ARG A 94 -5.23 -1.80 36.52
C ARG A 94 -4.27 -1.35 35.41
N GLU A 95 -4.79 -0.92 34.28
CA GLU A 95 -4.00 -0.44 33.15
C GLU A 95 -3.27 0.87 33.46
N ALA A 96 -3.88 1.74 34.28
CA ALA A 96 -3.22 2.94 34.79
C ALA A 96 -1.98 2.57 35.65
N VAL A 97 -2.12 1.62 36.57
CA VAL A 97 -1.01 1.14 37.42
C VAL A 97 0.07 0.45 36.58
N GLU A 98 -0.32 -0.44 35.67
CA GLU A 98 0.62 -1.09 34.74
C GLU A 98 1.39 -0.07 33.89
N GLY A 99 0.72 0.98 33.40
CA GLY A 99 1.33 2.08 32.66
C GLY A 99 2.35 2.88 33.48
N VAL A 100 2.04 3.18 34.74
CA VAL A 100 2.98 3.86 35.67
C VAL A 100 4.20 2.98 35.94
N LEU A 101 4.01 1.67 36.17
CA LEU A 101 5.10 0.74 36.39
C LEU A 101 5.99 0.60 35.15
N ALA A 102 5.42 0.68 33.95
CA ALA A 102 6.14 0.72 32.67
C ALA A 102 6.77 2.08 32.35
N LYS A 103 6.79 3.03 33.29
CA LYS A 103 7.30 4.42 33.13
C LYS A 103 6.57 5.25 32.06
N ASN A 104 5.37 4.82 31.67
CA ASN A 104 4.49 5.59 30.79
C ASN A 104 3.43 6.34 31.63
N ILE A 105 3.88 7.41 32.29
CA ILE A 105 3.06 8.17 33.27
C ILE A 105 1.93 8.96 32.61
N PHE A 106 2.07 9.34 31.33
CA PHE A 106 1.09 10.14 30.60
C PHE A 106 0.20 9.30 29.68
N ASN A 107 -0.27 8.13 30.16
CA ASN A 107 -1.25 7.32 29.44
C ASN A 107 -2.69 7.80 29.73
N GLU A 108 -3.59 7.50 28.80
CA GLU A 108 -5.00 7.91 28.89
C GLU A 108 -5.72 7.28 30.10
N ASN A 109 -5.39 6.04 30.43
CA ASN A 109 -5.99 5.32 31.55
C ASN A 109 -5.64 5.95 32.90
N LEU A 110 -4.41 6.46 33.05
CA LEU A 110 -4.02 7.20 34.26
C LEU A 110 -4.78 8.51 34.38
N LEU A 111 -4.95 9.26 33.28
CA LEU A 111 -5.69 10.51 33.29
C LEU A 111 -7.17 10.29 33.67
N MET A 112 -7.78 9.24 33.09
CA MET A 112 -9.15 8.84 33.41
C MET A 112 -9.29 8.38 34.86
N ALA A 113 -8.33 7.58 35.37
CA ALA A 113 -8.31 7.16 36.76
C ALA A 113 -8.19 8.34 37.73
N VAL A 114 -7.28 9.28 37.44
CA VAL A 114 -7.11 10.49 38.26
C VAL A 114 -8.36 11.37 38.25
N ALA A 115 -8.98 11.56 37.06
CA ALA A 115 -10.18 12.37 36.94
C ALA A 115 -11.37 11.75 37.67
N SER A 116 -11.63 10.44 37.46
CA SER A 116 -12.77 9.75 38.09
C SER A 116 -12.59 9.57 39.60
N LEU A 117 -11.42 9.20 40.10
CA LEU A 117 -11.12 9.14 41.52
C LEU A 117 -11.12 10.53 42.17
N GLY A 118 -10.67 11.55 41.45
CA GLY A 118 -10.74 12.93 41.89
C GLY A 118 -12.17 13.41 42.07
N ALA A 119 -13.09 13.03 41.15
CA ALA A 119 -14.53 13.30 41.29
C ALA A 119 -15.11 12.64 42.57
N PHE A 120 -14.74 11.39 42.83
CA PHE A 120 -15.11 10.72 44.09
C PHE A 120 -14.58 11.46 45.33
N ALA A 121 -13.35 11.98 45.28
CA ALA A 121 -12.72 12.69 46.40
C ALA A 121 -13.40 14.03 46.71
N ILE A 122 -14.02 14.69 45.74
CA ILE A 122 -14.76 15.96 45.95
C ILE A 122 -16.26 15.73 46.20
N GLY A 123 -16.75 14.46 46.23
CA GLY A 123 -18.13 14.11 46.49
C GLY A 123 -19.02 13.93 45.27
N GLU A 124 -18.50 14.10 44.06
CA GLU A 124 -19.23 13.94 42.78
C GLU A 124 -19.21 12.48 42.31
N TYR A 125 -19.89 11.60 43.10
CA TYR A 125 -19.85 10.14 42.90
C TYR A 125 -20.55 9.70 41.62
N SER A 126 -21.69 10.29 41.31
CA SER A 126 -22.46 10.02 40.09
C SER A 126 -21.68 10.36 38.85
N GLU A 127 -20.99 11.50 38.83
CA GLU A 127 -20.19 11.95 37.70
C GLU A 127 -18.94 11.10 37.49
N GLY A 128 -18.21 10.80 38.59
CA GLY A 128 -17.05 9.92 38.52
C GLY A 128 -17.37 8.54 37.92
N CYS A 129 -18.52 7.95 38.29
CA CYS A 129 -19.02 6.71 37.70
C CYS A 129 -19.46 6.86 36.25
N ALA A 130 -20.21 7.94 35.97
CA ALA A 130 -20.72 8.21 34.62
C ALA A 130 -19.59 8.37 33.60
N VAL A 131 -18.52 9.08 33.97
CA VAL A 131 -17.31 9.23 33.13
C VAL A 131 -16.73 7.87 32.73
N VAL A 132 -16.56 6.98 33.70
CA VAL A 132 -16.01 5.64 33.48
C VAL A 132 -16.95 4.76 32.64
N LEU A 133 -18.26 4.80 32.89
CA LEU A 133 -19.27 4.09 32.10
C LEU A 133 -19.29 4.56 30.65
N LEU A 134 -19.35 5.88 30.42
CA LEU A 134 -19.35 6.45 29.07
C LEU A 134 -18.02 6.16 28.32
N TYR A 135 -16.89 6.28 29.02
CA TYR A 135 -15.59 5.94 28.45
C TYR A 135 -15.56 4.48 28.00
N THR A 136 -16.01 3.55 28.84
CA THR A 136 -16.05 2.11 28.51
C THR A 136 -16.95 1.81 27.32
N VAL A 137 -18.11 2.48 27.22
CA VAL A 137 -18.98 2.38 26.03
C VAL A 137 -18.27 2.96 24.80
N GLY A 138 -17.65 4.10 24.96
CA GLY A 138 -16.88 4.77 23.89
C GLY A 138 -15.76 3.88 23.35
N GLU A 139 -14.96 3.31 24.23
CA GLU A 139 -13.87 2.38 23.89
C GLU A 139 -14.40 1.14 23.17
N PHE A 140 -15.52 0.57 23.66
CA PHE A 140 -16.15 -0.57 23.00
C PHE A 140 -16.66 -0.24 21.60
N LEU A 141 -17.38 0.88 21.41
CA LEU A 141 -17.86 1.32 20.10
C LEU A 141 -16.72 1.60 19.13
N GLN A 142 -15.65 2.21 19.62
CA GLN A 142 -14.44 2.51 18.91
C GLN A 142 -13.73 1.23 18.44
N SER A 143 -13.55 0.27 19.32
CA SER A 143 -12.97 -1.05 19.00
C SER A 143 -13.82 -1.78 17.96
N LEU A 144 -15.15 -1.75 18.06
CA LEU A 144 -16.05 -2.31 17.03
C LEU A 144 -15.89 -1.63 15.68
N ALA A 145 -15.77 -0.30 15.63
CA ALA A 145 -15.62 0.45 14.40
C ALA A 145 -14.27 0.14 13.72
N VAL A 146 -13.19 0.08 14.50
CA VAL A 146 -11.85 -0.30 14.02
C VAL A 146 -11.85 -1.74 13.52
N GLN A 147 -12.41 -2.69 14.28
CA GLN A 147 -12.48 -4.10 13.88
C GLN A 147 -13.28 -4.27 12.58
N LYS A 148 -14.45 -3.62 12.49
CA LYS A 148 -15.28 -3.66 11.27
C LYS A 148 -14.53 -3.10 10.06
N SER A 149 -13.79 -2.02 10.24
CA SER A 149 -12.98 -1.42 9.19
C SER A 149 -11.85 -2.35 8.74
N ARG A 150 -11.09 -2.90 9.68
CA ARG A 150 -10.02 -3.87 9.39
C ARG A 150 -10.57 -5.12 8.69
N ARG A 151 -11.71 -5.67 9.16
CA ARG A 151 -12.37 -6.81 8.51
C ARG A 151 -12.85 -6.47 7.09
N SER A 152 -13.36 -5.27 6.85
CA SER A 152 -13.76 -4.84 5.50
C SER A 152 -12.55 -4.76 4.54
N ILE A 153 -11.41 -4.29 5.02
CA ILE A 153 -10.17 -4.22 4.24
C ILE A 153 -9.62 -5.63 4.01
N LYS A 154 -9.55 -6.45 5.06
CA LYS A 154 -9.09 -7.83 4.99
C LYS A 154 -10.01 -8.71 4.14
N GLY A 155 -11.32 -8.57 4.28
CA GLY A 155 -12.31 -9.30 3.47
C GLY A 155 -12.38 -8.90 2.00
N MET A 156 -11.85 -7.73 1.62
CA MET A 156 -11.64 -7.36 0.20
C MET A 156 -10.46 -8.12 -0.43
N LEU A 157 -9.54 -8.60 0.42
CA LEU A 157 -8.31 -9.30 0.02
C LEU A 157 -8.39 -10.82 0.29
N GLU A 158 -9.10 -11.22 1.34
CA GLU A 158 -9.29 -12.61 1.76
C GLU A 158 -10.63 -13.16 1.24
N GLN A 159 -10.68 -13.54 -0.03
CA GLN A 159 -11.47 -14.71 -0.41
C GLN A 159 -10.50 -15.89 -0.39
N LYS A 160 -10.18 -16.38 0.81
CA LYS A 160 -9.37 -17.59 0.97
C LYS A 160 -10.22 -18.78 0.50
N PRO A 161 -9.83 -19.51 -0.53
CA PRO A 161 -10.52 -20.74 -0.87
C PRO A 161 -10.13 -21.81 0.13
N ASP A 162 -11.09 -22.58 0.53
CA ASP A 162 -10.86 -23.66 1.47
C ASP A 162 -10.07 -24.82 0.82
N THR A 163 -10.22 -25.06 -0.49
CA THR A 163 -9.57 -26.17 -1.22
C THR A 163 -9.30 -25.85 -2.70
N VAL A 164 -8.32 -26.57 -3.28
CA VAL A 164 -8.03 -26.61 -4.72
C VAL A 164 -8.10 -28.06 -5.21
N ARG A 165 -8.50 -28.28 -6.43
CA ARG A 165 -8.54 -29.61 -7.05
C ARG A 165 -7.21 -29.92 -7.72
N VAL A 166 -6.48 -30.85 -7.15
CA VAL A 166 -5.19 -31.34 -7.65
C VAL A 166 -5.42 -32.62 -8.47
N GLN A 167 -4.84 -32.68 -9.64
CA GLN A 167 -4.87 -33.88 -10.49
C GLN A 167 -3.84 -34.89 -9.97
N ALA A 168 -4.32 -35.96 -9.32
CA ALA A 168 -3.51 -37.07 -8.85
C ALA A 168 -3.62 -38.26 -9.84
N LYS A 169 -2.76 -39.27 -9.67
CA LYS A 169 -2.79 -40.49 -10.54
C LYS A 169 -4.12 -41.26 -10.50
N ASP A 170 -4.86 -41.11 -9.40
CA ASP A 170 -6.13 -41.82 -9.16
C ASP A 170 -7.38 -40.94 -9.37
N GLY A 171 -7.23 -39.71 -9.91
CA GLY A 171 -8.31 -38.77 -10.16
C GLY A 171 -8.08 -37.40 -9.53
N LEU A 172 -9.14 -36.57 -9.47
CA LEU A 172 -9.10 -35.27 -8.85
C LEU A 172 -9.23 -35.39 -7.31
N THR A 173 -8.33 -34.76 -6.57
CA THR A 173 -8.32 -34.75 -5.11
C THR A 173 -8.35 -33.31 -4.62
N GLU A 174 -9.19 -33.01 -3.64
CA GLU A 174 -9.18 -31.70 -2.98
C GLU A 174 -8.02 -31.59 -1.99
N ALA A 175 -7.29 -30.50 -2.06
CA ALA A 175 -6.16 -30.20 -1.18
C ALA A 175 -6.19 -28.73 -0.74
N ALA A 176 -5.62 -28.41 0.42
CA ALA A 176 -5.41 -27.03 0.80
C ALA A 176 -4.34 -26.38 -0.09
N PRO A 177 -4.50 -25.14 -0.56
CA PRO A 177 -3.53 -24.48 -1.45
C PRO A 177 -2.09 -24.49 -0.93
N GLU A 178 -1.91 -24.38 0.39
CA GLU A 178 -0.62 -24.40 1.06
C GLU A 178 0.12 -25.74 0.94
N THR A 179 -0.60 -26.81 0.68
CA THR A 179 -0.01 -28.18 0.56
C THR A 179 0.41 -28.52 -0.86
N VAL A 180 0.00 -27.72 -1.83
CA VAL A 180 0.30 -27.98 -3.26
C VAL A 180 1.71 -27.53 -3.58
N GLN A 181 2.49 -28.43 -4.19
CA GLN A 181 3.89 -28.19 -4.54
C GLN A 181 4.05 -27.73 -5.99
N PRO A 182 5.09 -26.95 -6.31
CA PRO A 182 5.43 -26.64 -7.69
C PRO A 182 5.61 -27.91 -8.54
N GLY A 183 5.09 -27.86 -9.76
CA GLY A 183 5.07 -29.01 -10.70
C GLY A 183 3.81 -29.87 -10.61
N GLN A 184 2.98 -29.74 -9.59
CA GLN A 184 1.67 -30.38 -9.53
C GLN A 184 0.69 -29.68 -10.47
N THR A 185 -0.36 -30.41 -10.87
CA THR A 185 -1.38 -29.90 -11.77
C THR A 185 -2.68 -29.67 -11.01
N ILE A 186 -3.28 -28.51 -11.19
CA ILE A 186 -4.59 -28.15 -10.63
C ILE A 186 -5.61 -27.97 -11.76
N VAL A 187 -6.88 -28.21 -11.45
CA VAL A 187 -8.00 -28.01 -12.37
C VAL A 187 -8.91 -26.94 -11.81
N VAL A 188 -9.22 -25.95 -12.65
CA VAL A 188 -10.08 -24.80 -12.34
C VAL A 188 -11.28 -24.85 -13.28
N GLU A 189 -12.49 -24.82 -12.75
CA GLU A 189 -13.74 -24.80 -13.54
C GLU A 189 -14.19 -23.37 -13.86
N PRO A 190 -15.09 -23.22 -14.86
CA PRO A 190 -15.69 -21.91 -15.15
C PRO A 190 -16.38 -21.33 -13.92
N GLY A 191 -16.11 -20.05 -13.65
CA GLY A 191 -16.59 -19.34 -12.47
C GLY A 191 -15.73 -19.52 -11.21
N GLU A 192 -14.70 -20.37 -11.25
CA GLU A 192 -13.79 -20.57 -10.14
C GLU A 192 -12.61 -19.63 -10.16
N LYS A 193 -12.08 -19.40 -8.96
CA LYS A 193 -10.87 -18.61 -8.74
C LYS A 193 -9.63 -19.49 -8.89
N ILE A 194 -8.64 -18.98 -9.60
CA ILE A 194 -7.30 -19.58 -9.69
C ILE A 194 -6.59 -19.29 -8.36
N HIS A 195 -6.06 -20.32 -7.70
CA HIS A 195 -5.55 -20.21 -6.34
C HIS A 195 -4.03 -20.18 -6.24
N LEU A 196 -3.35 -20.62 -7.30
CA LEU A 196 -1.90 -20.75 -7.37
C LEU A 196 -1.41 -20.20 -8.71
N ASP A 197 -0.26 -19.53 -8.69
CA ASP A 197 0.41 -19.07 -9.91
C ASP A 197 0.88 -20.28 -10.71
N GLY A 198 0.67 -20.25 -12.01
CA GLY A 198 1.08 -21.37 -12.85
C GLY A 198 0.91 -21.13 -14.35
N THR A 199 1.27 -22.15 -15.11
CA THR A 199 1.18 -22.17 -16.57
C THR A 199 0.03 -23.05 -17.02
N VAL A 200 -0.83 -22.57 -17.92
CA VAL A 200 -1.92 -23.35 -18.52
C VAL A 200 -1.34 -24.50 -19.35
N LEU A 201 -1.72 -25.74 -19.04
CA LEU A 201 -1.37 -26.94 -19.81
C LEU A 201 -2.43 -27.25 -20.86
N GLU A 202 -3.71 -27.19 -20.46
CA GLU A 202 -4.85 -27.48 -21.30
C GLU A 202 -6.01 -26.54 -20.99
N GLY A 203 -6.83 -26.25 -22.00
CA GLY A 203 -7.99 -25.38 -21.92
C GLY A 203 -7.76 -24.01 -22.50
N ASN A 204 -8.87 -23.35 -22.86
CA ASN A 204 -8.91 -21.95 -23.25
C ASN A 204 -10.03 -21.29 -22.45
N ALA A 205 -9.76 -20.14 -21.87
CA ALA A 205 -10.75 -19.38 -21.09
C ALA A 205 -10.49 -17.88 -21.15
N GLU A 206 -11.53 -17.10 -20.94
CA GLU A 206 -11.40 -15.71 -20.51
C GLU A 206 -11.20 -15.70 -19.00
N VAL A 207 -10.20 -14.96 -18.55
CA VAL A 207 -9.83 -14.85 -17.13
C VAL A 207 -10.00 -13.40 -16.68
N ASP A 208 -10.83 -13.20 -15.66
CA ASP A 208 -10.97 -11.91 -15.00
C ASP A 208 -9.81 -11.71 -14.01
N THR A 209 -8.96 -10.75 -14.31
CA THR A 209 -7.80 -10.36 -13.50
C THR A 209 -8.06 -9.08 -12.72
N ALA A 210 -9.27 -8.50 -12.76
CA ALA A 210 -9.59 -7.20 -12.20
C ALA A 210 -9.27 -7.07 -10.70
N ALA A 211 -9.41 -8.16 -9.94
CA ALA A 211 -9.09 -8.18 -8.51
C ALA A 211 -7.59 -8.01 -8.21
N LEU A 212 -6.72 -8.33 -9.18
CA LEU A 212 -5.26 -8.25 -9.05
C LEU A 212 -4.69 -7.04 -9.80
N THR A 213 -5.05 -6.89 -11.06
CA THR A 213 -4.47 -5.89 -11.95
C THR A 213 -5.26 -4.58 -12.00
N GLY A 214 -6.51 -4.58 -11.50
CA GLY A 214 -7.42 -3.45 -11.62
C GLY A 214 -7.97 -3.24 -13.05
N GLU A 215 -7.66 -4.13 -13.99
CA GLU A 215 -8.15 -4.07 -15.37
C GLU A 215 -9.52 -4.75 -15.47
N SER A 216 -10.50 -4.04 -16.03
CA SER A 216 -11.88 -4.54 -16.13
C SER A 216 -12.12 -5.41 -17.39
N ILE A 217 -11.12 -5.58 -18.24
CA ILE A 217 -11.23 -6.36 -19.48
C ILE A 217 -10.64 -7.75 -19.21
N PRO A 218 -11.42 -8.83 -19.39
CA PRO A 218 -10.90 -10.19 -19.25
C PRO A 218 -9.76 -10.46 -20.24
N VAL A 219 -8.83 -11.29 -19.80
CA VAL A 219 -7.67 -11.72 -20.61
C VAL A 219 -7.93 -13.13 -21.14
N SER A 220 -7.85 -13.31 -22.46
CA SER A 220 -7.92 -14.63 -23.07
C SER A 220 -6.63 -15.41 -22.80
N VAL A 221 -6.74 -16.60 -22.18
CA VAL A 221 -5.61 -17.49 -21.88
C VAL A 221 -5.72 -18.79 -22.65
N ALA A 222 -4.57 -19.32 -23.07
CA ALA A 222 -4.42 -20.53 -23.86
C ALA A 222 -3.22 -21.37 -23.33
N PRO A 223 -3.07 -22.63 -23.74
CA PRO A 223 -1.95 -23.47 -23.35
C PRO A 223 -0.59 -22.80 -23.57
N GLY A 224 0.27 -22.83 -22.55
CA GLY A 224 1.57 -22.17 -22.50
C GLY A 224 1.56 -20.75 -21.94
N MET A 225 0.41 -20.15 -21.64
CA MET A 225 0.31 -18.84 -21.02
C MET A 225 0.31 -18.94 -19.48
N GLU A 226 0.88 -17.94 -18.83
CA GLU A 226 0.89 -17.82 -17.37
C GLU A 226 -0.44 -17.28 -16.86
N VAL A 227 -0.87 -17.79 -15.70
CA VAL A 227 -2.03 -17.32 -14.95
C VAL A 227 -1.67 -17.08 -13.49
N LEU A 228 -2.27 -16.05 -12.91
CA LEU A 228 -1.97 -15.59 -11.55
C LEU A 228 -3.04 -16.02 -10.56
N ALA A 229 -2.61 -16.40 -9.37
CA ALA A 229 -3.48 -16.63 -8.23
C ALA A 229 -4.30 -15.37 -7.92
N GLY A 230 -5.61 -15.54 -7.71
CA GLY A 230 -6.53 -14.44 -7.49
C GLY A 230 -7.39 -14.06 -8.68
N SER A 231 -7.05 -14.52 -9.89
CA SER A 231 -7.86 -14.37 -11.10
C SER A 231 -9.04 -15.37 -11.10
N VAL A 232 -10.09 -15.08 -11.88
CA VAL A 232 -11.29 -15.94 -12.01
C VAL A 232 -11.44 -16.42 -13.45
N ALA A 233 -11.53 -17.72 -13.66
CA ALA A 233 -11.86 -18.29 -14.98
C ALA A 233 -13.35 -18.03 -15.29
N ILE A 234 -13.68 -17.36 -16.42
CA ILE A 234 -15.06 -16.94 -16.71
C ILE A 234 -15.85 -18.05 -17.41
N ASP A 235 -15.35 -18.55 -18.53
CA ASP A 235 -16.12 -19.33 -19.50
C ASP A 235 -15.52 -20.70 -19.85
N GLY A 236 -14.27 -21.00 -19.48
CA GLY A 236 -13.56 -22.22 -19.79
C GLY A 236 -12.93 -22.89 -18.57
N ALA A 237 -12.84 -24.24 -18.61
CA ALA A 237 -12.05 -24.97 -17.63
C ALA A 237 -10.58 -24.93 -18.01
N LEU A 238 -9.70 -24.76 -17.01
CA LEU A 238 -8.27 -24.68 -17.18
C LEU A 238 -7.56 -25.79 -16.38
N THR A 239 -6.60 -26.42 -17.02
CA THR A 239 -5.65 -27.32 -16.36
C THR A 239 -4.32 -26.57 -16.25
N ILE A 240 -3.88 -26.30 -15.03
CA ILE A 240 -2.78 -25.40 -14.73
C ILE A 240 -1.68 -26.18 -14.00
N ARG A 241 -0.44 -26.11 -14.49
CA ARG A 241 0.74 -26.57 -13.75
C ARG A 241 1.15 -25.48 -12.78
N VAL A 242 1.26 -25.81 -11.52
CA VAL A 242 1.69 -24.90 -10.47
C VAL A 242 3.19 -24.60 -10.61
N ASP A 243 3.56 -23.34 -10.72
CA ASP A 243 4.94 -22.91 -10.91
C ASP A 243 5.57 -22.41 -9.61
N LYS A 244 4.77 -21.87 -8.67
CA LYS A 244 5.24 -21.33 -7.38
C LYS A 244 4.42 -21.90 -6.20
N PRO A 245 5.02 -22.08 -5.00
CA PRO A 245 4.26 -22.46 -3.81
C PRO A 245 3.28 -21.35 -3.41
N TYR A 246 2.23 -21.68 -2.64
CA TYR A 246 1.20 -20.71 -2.22
C TYR A 246 1.77 -19.45 -1.56
N GLY A 247 2.80 -19.60 -0.70
CA GLY A 247 3.43 -18.47 -0.01
C GLY A 247 4.09 -17.45 -0.95
N ASP A 248 4.49 -17.87 -2.15
CA ASP A 248 5.13 -17.04 -3.18
C ASP A 248 4.14 -16.62 -4.29
N SER A 249 2.86 -16.95 -4.15
CA SER A 249 1.82 -16.57 -5.12
C SER A 249 1.58 -15.06 -5.12
N ALA A 250 1.01 -14.55 -6.21
CA ALA A 250 0.68 -13.13 -6.35
C ALA A 250 -0.20 -12.63 -5.18
N VAL A 251 -1.20 -13.42 -4.78
CA VAL A 251 -2.08 -13.09 -3.64
C VAL A 251 -1.33 -13.08 -2.30
N ALA A 252 -0.49 -14.09 -2.05
CA ALA A 252 0.27 -14.17 -0.80
C ALA A 252 1.26 -13.01 -0.66
N ARG A 253 1.91 -12.59 -1.75
CA ARG A 253 2.80 -11.41 -1.76
C ARG A 253 2.04 -10.12 -1.48
N VAL A 254 0.84 -9.94 -2.03
CA VAL A 254 -0.03 -8.78 -1.73
C VAL A 254 -0.41 -8.75 -0.25
N LEU A 255 -0.78 -9.90 0.31
CA LEU A 255 -1.13 -10.02 1.73
C LEU A 255 0.08 -9.73 2.64
N ALA A 256 1.23 -10.33 2.33
CA ALA A 256 2.48 -10.09 3.08
C ALA A 256 2.92 -8.62 3.00
N ALA A 257 2.84 -7.99 1.82
CA ALA A 257 3.17 -6.58 1.67
C ALA A 257 2.22 -5.67 2.46
N LEU A 258 0.94 -6.02 2.56
CA LEU A 258 -0.02 -5.29 3.40
C LEU A 258 0.23 -5.50 4.90
N GLU A 259 0.64 -6.69 5.32
CA GLU A 259 1.04 -6.95 6.70
C GLU A 259 2.32 -6.17 7.06
N HIS A 260 3.35 -6.20 6.21
CA HIS A 260 4.57 -5.38 6.41
C HIS A 260 4.31 -3.87 6.30
N ALA A 261 3.36 -3.44 5.45
CA ALA A 261 2.95 -2.04 5.38
C ALA A 261 2.35 -1.52 6.70
N GLN A 262 1.84 -2.41 7.56
CA GLN A 262 1.35 -2.05 8.89
C GLN A 262 2.47 -1.65 9.85
N ASP A 263 3.67 -2.18 9.68
CA ASP A 263 4.82 -1.88 10.54
C ASP A 263 5.52 -0.57 10.14
N SER A 264 5.30 -0.09 8.91
CA SER A 264 5.89 1.14 8.38
C SER A 264 5.05 2.36 8.73
N LYS A 265 5.38 3.03 9.85
CA LYS A 265 4.67 4.23 10.32
C LYS A 265 4.96 5.43 9.43
N SER A 266 3.92 6.10 8.94
CA SER A 266 4.01 7.34 8.16
C SER A 266 4.67 8.48 8.98
N HIS A 267 5.16 9.51 8.29
CA HIS A 267 5.63 10.73 8.94
C HIS A 267 4.55 11.37 9.80
N THR A 268 3.30 11.32 9.35
CA THR A 268 2.14 11.82 10.08
C THR A 268 1.90 11.00 11.35
N GLU A 269 2.02 9.68 11.33
CA GLU A 269 1.89 8.82 12.52
C GLU A 269 3.04 9.03 13.51
N LYS A 270 4.28 9.15 13.02
CA LYS A 270 5.45 9.51 13.85
C LYS A 270 5.26 10.89 14.49
N PHE A 271 4.70 11.86 13.76
CA PHE A 271 4.36 13.18 14.28
C PHE A 271 3.30 13.10 15.37
N ILE A 272 2.22 12.31 15.18
CA ILE A 272 1.15 12.14 16.18
C ILE A 272 1.69 11.53 17.46
N THR A 273 2.54 10.50 17.38
CA THR A 273 3.16 9.90 18.55
C THR A 273 4.03 10.93 19.30
N ARG A 274 4.79 11.75 18.58
CA ARG A 274 5.58 12.85 19.17
C ARG A 274 4.69 13.95 19.74
N PHE A 275 3.62 14.30 19.03
CA PHE A 275 2.63 15.29 19.48
C PHE A 275 1.95 14.85 20.77
N ALA A 276 1.47 13.62 20.86
CA ALA A 276 0.84 13.09 22.08
C ALA A 276 1.77 13.17 23.29
N ARG A 277 3.06 12.84 23.11
CA ARG A 277 4.09 12.92 24.16
C ARG A 277 4.31 14.35 24.68
N ILE A 278 4.08 15.38 23.88
CA ILE A 278 4.23 16.78 24.26
C ILE A 278 2.89 17.36 24.72
N TYR A 279 1.82 17.04 24.00
CA TYR A 279 0.47 17.57 24.26
C TYR A 279 -0.06 17.17 25.64
N THR A 280 0.04 15.89 26.01
CA THR A 280 -0.53 15.39 27.26
C THR A 280 0.09 16.05 28.50
N PRO A 281 1.42 16.19 28.65
CA PRO A 281 2.00 16.96 29.76
C PRO A 281 1.59 18.43 29.79
N ILE A 282 1.45 19.08 28.63
CA ILE A 282 1.01 20.48 28.57
C ILE A 282 -0.40 20.63 29.11
N VAL A 283 -1.32 19.77 28.68
CA VAL A 283 -2.73 19.85 29.15
C VAL A 283 -2.85 19.46 30.61
N CYS A 284 -2.07 18.48 31.09
CA CYS A 284 -1.98 18.19 32.53
C CYS A 284 -1.49 19.41 33.32
N GLY A 285 -0.50 20.14 32.78
CA GLY A 285 -0.02 21.41 33.37
C GLY A 285 -1.10 22.49 33.38
N ILE A 286 -1.89 22.60 32.32
CA ILE A 286 -3.03 23.55 32.25
C ILE A 286 -4.10 23.15 33.27
N ALA A 287 -4.47 21.88 33.35
CA ALA A 287 -5.44 21.38 34.32
C ALA A 287 -4.98 21.66 35.77
N LEU A 288 -3.72 21.38 36.06
CA LEU A 288 -3.13 21.70 37.38
C LEU A 288 -3.12 23.21 37.65
N ALA A 289 -2.81 24.04 36.66
CA ALA A 289 -2.89 25.47 36.77
C ALA A 289 -4.31 25.99 37.04
N LEU A 290 -5.34 25.37 36.38
CA LEU A 290 -6.74 25.69 36.65
C LEU A 290 -7.15 25.33 38.09
N VAL A 291 -6.64 24.21 38.62
CA VAL A 291 -6.91 23.80 40.01
C VAL A 291 -6.26 24.75 41.03
N LEU A 292 -5.04 25.23 40.77
CA LEU A 292 -4.24 25.91 41.77
C LEU A 292 -4.32 27.44 41.69
N ILE A 293 -4.26 28.03 40.49
CA ILE A 293 -4.08 29.47 40.33
C ILE A 293 -5.30 30.27 40.79
N PRO A 294 -6.56 29.95 40.37
CA PRO A 294 -7.67 30.79 40.76
C PRO A 294 -7.99 30.74 42.26
N PRO A 295 -8.00 29.56 42.94
CA PRO A 295 -8.24 29.54 44.39
C PRO A 295 -7.13 30.27 45.18
N LEU A 296 -5.87 30.11 44.78
CA LEU A 296 -4.73 30.70 45.51
C LEU A 296 -4.59 32.21 45.32
N PHE A 297 -4.87 32.74 44.13
CA PHE A 297 -4.58 34.14 43.78
C PHE A 297 -5.83 35.01 43.65
N PHE A 298 -6.99 34.40 43.33
CA PHE A 298 -8.22 35.14 43.07
C PHE A 298 -9.37 34.81 44.06
N GLY A 299 -9.12 33.97 45.07
CA GLY A 299 -10.12 33.61 46.08
C GLY A 299 -11.27 32.74 45.57
N GLY A 300 -11.04 31.97 44.51
CA GLY A 300 -12.02 31.05 43.94
C GLY A 300 -12.30 29.84 44.85
N ASP A 301 -13.48 29.25 44.72
CA ASP A 301 -13.84 28.04 45.47
C ASP A 301 -13.05 26.81 45.02
N TRP A 302 -12.38 26.14 45.94
CA TRP A 302 -11.55 24.96 45.65
C TRP A 302 -12.32 23.84 45.00
N HIS A 303 -13.58 23.59 45.44
CA HIS A 303 -14.39 22.52 44.88
C HIS A 303 -14.68 22.74 43.40
N GLU A 304 -15.12 23.92 43.03
CA GLU A 304 -15.41 24.30 41.65
C GLU A 304 -14.18 24.23 40.74
N TRP A 305 -13.02 24.74 41.17
CA TRP A 305 -11.83 24.74 40.35
C TRP A 305 -11.15 23.37 40.24
N ILE A 306 -11.24 22.53 41.27
CA ILE A 306 -10.84 21.12 41.17
C ILE A 306 -11.73 20.40 40.15
N TYR A 307 -13.05 20.59 40.22
CA TYR A 307 -13.99 20.01 39.25
C TYR A 307 -13.71 20.40 37.81
N ARG A 308 -13.45 21.70 37.53
CA ARG A 308 -13.07 22.23 36.23
C ARG A 308 -11.73 21.65 35.73
N GLY A 309 -10.77 21.51 36.61
CA GLY A 309 -9.47 20.91 36.30
C GLY A 309 -9.57 19.42 35.96
N LEU A 310 -10.39 18.66 36.73
CA LEU A 310 -10.66 17.24 36.44
C LEU A 310 -11.40 17.07 35.11
N SER A 311 -12.38 17.92 34.80
CA SER A 311 -13.09 17.94 33.52
C SER A 311 -12.13 18.23 32.35
N ALA A 312 -11.19 19.15 32.51
CA ALA A 312 -10.15 19.44 31.53
C ALA A 312 -9.21 18.25 31.30
N LEU A 313 -8.90 17.47 32.37
CA LEU A 313 -8.11 16.23 32.25
C LEU A 313 -8.82 15.17 31.41
N VAL A 314 -10.11 14.99 31.58
CA VAL A 314 -10.91 14.03 30.79
C VAL A 314 -10.82 14.33 29.28
N VAL A 315 -10.92 15.59 28.87
CA VAL A 315 -10.84 16.02 27.45
C VAL A 315 -9.43 15.85 26.86
N SER A 316 -8.42 15.70 27.72
CA SER A 316 -7.01 15.74 27.32
C SER A 316 -6.54 14.54 26.46
N CYS A 317 -7.30 13.45 26.41
CA CYS A 317 -6.92 12.28 25.63
C CYS A 317 -6.90 12.59 24.12
N PRO A 318 -5.81 12.34 23.38
CA PRO A 318 -5.77 12.49 21.92
C PRO A 318 -6.40 11.30 21.16
N CYS A 319 -7.30 10.52 21.78
CA CYS A 319 -7.84 9.24 21.31
C CYS A 319 -8.37 9.32 19.87
N ALA A 320 -9.12 10.38 19.51
CA ALA A 320 -9.66 10.59 18.19
C ALA A 320 -8.56 10.67 17.10
N ILE A 321 -7.41 11.27 17.43
CA ILE A 321 -6.29 11.43 16.50
C ILE A 321 -5.52 10.11 16.37
N VAL A 322 -5.20 9.48 17.50
CA VAL A 322 -4.40 8.25 17.56
C VAL A 322 -5.05 7.10 16.79
N ILE A 323 -6.38 7.06 16.72
CA ILE A 323 -7.11 5.99 16.05
C ILE A 323 -7.48 6.35 14.61
N SER A 324 -8.01 7.55 14.38
CA SER A 324 -8.55 7.89 13.05
C SER A 324 -7.47 8.05 11.98
N VAL A 325 -6.24 8.43 12.36
CA VAL A 325 -5.19 8.65 11.38
C VAL A 325 -4.62 7.33 10.84
N PRO A 326 -4.17 6.36 11.65
CA PRO A 326 -3.79 5.05 11.13
C PRO A 326 -4.92 4.41 10.33
N LEU A 327 -6.18 4.51 10.81
CA LEU A 327 -7.33 3.97 10.10
C LEU A 327 -7.52 4.59 8.71
N SER A 328 -7.25 5.90 8.55
CA SER A 328 -7.27 6.58 7.25
C SER A 328 -6.21 6.01 6.31
N PHE A 329 -4.97 5.81 6.80
CA PHE A 329 -3.90 5.23 6.00
C PHE A 329 -4.18 3.77 5.62
N PHE A 330 -4.67 2.94 6.56
CA PHE A 330 -5.11 1.57 6.24
C PHE A 330 -6.20 1.55 5.17
N GLY A 331 -7.19 2.43 5.29
CA GLY A 331 -8.22 2.60 4.27
C GLY A 331 -7.64 3.00 2.90
N GLY A 332 -6.62 3.86 2.89
CA GLY A 332 -5.88 4.28 1.71
C GLY A 332 -5.14 3.13 1.04
N LEU A 333 -4.35 2.38 1.81
CA LEU A 333 -3.63 1.19 1.33
C LEU A 333 -4.59 0.14 0.75
N GLY A 334 -5.69 -0.17 1.46
CA GLY A 334 -6.70 -1.10 0.98
C GLY A 334 -7.42 -0.61 -0.30
N THR A 335 -7.62 0.71 -0.43
CA THR A 335 -8.21 1.29 -1.65
C THR A 335 -7.24 1.24 -2.83
N CYS A 336 -5.94 1.52 -2.62
CA CYS A 336 -4.90 1.34 -3.63
C CYS A 336 -4.82 -0.11 -4.10
N SER A 337 -4.78 -1.06 -3.18
CA SER A 337 -4.71 -2.49 -3.50
C SER A 337 -5.90 -2.95 -4.35
N ARG A 338 -7.12 -2.51 -4.04
CA ARG A 338 -8.32 -2.80 -4.84
C ARG A 338 -8.25 -2.25 -6.27
N GLU A 339 -7.51 -1.17 -6.49
CA GLU A 339 -7.29 -0.58 -7.82
C GLU A 339 -6.03 -1.17 -8.51
N GLY A 340 -5.49 -2.29 -8.03
CA GLY A 340 -4.30 -2.94 -8.59
C GLY A 340 -2.99 -2.20 -8.29
N ILE A 341 -2.95 -1.40 -7.22
CA ILE A 341 -1.79 -0.62 -6.81
C ILE A 341 -1.35 -1.10 -5.43
N LEU A 342 -0.23 -1.78 -5.36
CA LEU A 342 0.36 -2.24 -4.12
C LEU A 342 1.33 -1.18 -3.58
N VAL A 343 1.06 -0.63 -2.40
CA VAL A 343 1.93 0.32 -1.70
C VAL A 343 2.47 -0.36 -0.45
N LYS A 344 3.79 -0.40 -0.28
CA LYS A 344 4.46 -1.16 0.77
C LYS A 344 4.46 -0.49 2.15
N GLY A 345 3.90 0.71 2.28
CA GLY A 345 3.86 1.39 3.58
C GLY A 345 2.99 2.65 3.60
N ALA A 346 2.56 3.04 4.80
CA ALA A 346 1.83 4.28 5.00
C ALA A 346 2.69 5.51 4.71
N ASP A 347 4.00 5.44 4.94
CA ASP A 347 4.99 6.47 4.62
C ASP A 347 5.16 6.65 3.10
N HIS A 348 5.16 5.55 2.33
CA HIS A 348 5.19 5.60 0.87
C HIS A 348 3.90 6.21 0.30
N LEU A 349 2.73 5.91 0.91
CA LEU A 349 1.47 6.56 0.54
C LEU A 349 1.49 8.07 0.84
N GLU A 350 2.08 8.48 1.96
CA GLU A 350 2.25 9.88 2.31
C GLU A 350 3.22 10.58 1.34
N THR A 351 4.33 9.93 0.98
CA THR A 351 5.30 10.42 0.00
C THR A 351 4.66 10.59 -1.38
N LEU A 352 3.87 9.60 -1.84
CA LEU A 352 3.11 9.69 -3.11
C LEU A 352 2.19 10.92 -3.15
N ALA A 353 1.56 11.28 -2.02
CA ALA A 353 0.72 12.47 -1.96
C ALA A 353 1.50 13.78 -2.15
N ARG A 354 2.80 13.80 -1.79
CA ARG A 354 3.69 14.97 -1.84
C ARG A 354 4.52 15.06 -3.12
N CYS A 355 4.64 13.96 -3.89
CA CYS A 355 5.41 13.96 -5.12
C CYS A 355 4.99 15.11 -6.05
N ASP A 356 5.97 15.89 -6.51
CA ASP A 356 5.80 17.03 -7.38
C ASP A 356 6.56 16.91 -8.71
N VAL A 357 7.48 15.95 -8.82
CA VAL A 357 8.18 15.59 -10.06
C VAL A 357 8.03 14.10 -10.33
N GLY A 358 7.59 13.76 -11.55
CA GLY A 358 7.53 12.38 -12.05
C GLY A 358 8.67 12.12 -13.02
N VAL A 359 9.45 11.09 -12.77
CA VAL A 359 10.52 10.61 -13.65
C VAL A 359 10.14 9.22 -14.13
N PHE A 360 10.16 9.01 -15.42
CA PHE A 360 9.67 7.80 -16.07
C PHE A 360 10.75 7.14 -16.89
N ASP A 361 10.93 5.83 -16.75
CA ASP A 361 11.68 5.08 -17.76
C ASP A 361 10.90 5.04 -19.08
N LYS A 362 11.59 4.80 -20.17
CA LYS A 362 10.96 4.66 -21.48
C LYS A 362 10.29 3.29 -21.62
N THR A 363 11.11 2.23 -21.57
CA THR A 363 10.72 0.87 -21.96
C THR A 363 9.89 0.19 -20.89
N GLY A 364 8.75 -0.42 -21.25
CA GLY A 364 7.87 -1.06 -20.27
C GLY A 364 7.07 -0.09 -19.40
N THR A 365 7.39 1.22 -19.40
CA THR A 365 6.72 2.27 -18.61
C THR A 365 5.90 3.21 -19.47
N ILE A 366 6.54 4.06 -20.27
CA ILE A 366 5.85 4.93 -21.27
C ILE A 366 5.48 4.12 -22.49
N THR A 367 6.32 3.16 -22.88
CA THR A 367 6.10 2.25 -24.00
C THR A 367 5.79 0.84 -23.51
N SER A 368 5.23 0.01 -24.39
CA SER A 368 4.85 -1.37 -24.06
C SER A 368 6.01 -2.36 -24.09
N GLY A 369 7.21 -1.95 -24.52
CA GLY A 369 8.33 -2.85 -24.79
C GLY A 369 8.11 -3.77 -26.00
N LYS A 370 7.03 -3.57 -26.74
CA LYS A 370 6.72 -4.29 -28.00
C LYS A 370 7.14 -3.41 -29.17
N PHE A 371 7.86 -4.00 -30.09
CA PHE A 371 8.33 -3.31 -31.27
C PHE A 371 7.42 -3.59 -32.46
N GLU A 372 6.90 -2.54 -33.08
CA GLU A 372 6.14 -2.64 -34.33
C GLU A 372 7.00 -2.26 -35.53
N PHE A 373 6.75 -2.94 -36.64
CA PHE A 373 7.35 -2.63 -37.92
C PHE A 373 6.89 -1.26 -38.43
N VAL A 374 7.86 -0.39 -38.69
CA VAL A 374 7.60 0.97 -39.22
C VAL A 374 7.81 1.01 -40.73
N ARG A 375 8.97 0.54 -41.19
CA ARG A 375 9.34 0.63 -42.58
C ARG A 375 10.43 -0.38 -42.96
N CYS A 376 10.48 -0.74 -44.23
CA CYS A 376 11.57 -1.47 -44.88
C CYS A 376 12.09 -0.63 -46.07
N GLU A 377 13.39 -0.48 -46.17
CA GLU A 377 14.05 0.09 -47.34
C GLU A 377 15.00 -0.94 -47.96
N CYS A 378 14.83 -1.19 -49.25
CA CYS A 378 15.70 -2.11 -50.04
C CYS A 378 16.43 -1.31 -51.11
N VAL A 379 17.76 -1.50 -51.23
CA VAL A 379 18.59 -0.76 -52.18
C VAL A 379 18.23 -1.11 -53.65
N HIS A 380 17.78 -2.32 -53.89
CA HIS A 380 17.50 -2.81 -55.27
C HIS A 380 16.04 -2.60 -55.73
N CYS A 381 15.16 -2.12 -54.93
CA CYS A 381 13.79 -1.85 -55.34
C CYS A 381 13.38 -0.42 -54.94
N HIS A 382 13.23 0.43 -55.94
CA HIS A 382 12.66 1.78 -55.77
C HIS A 382 11.12 1.76 -55.58
N CYS A 383 10.57 0.69 -55.03
CA CYS A 383 9.12 0.49 -54.94
C CYS A 383 8.61 0.88 -53.56
N ILE A 384 7.65 1.79 -53.53
CA ILE A 384 6.92 2.27 -52.33
C ILE A 384 5.92 1.20 -51.82
N ASP A 385 5.76 0.07 -52.51
CA ASP A 385 4.76 -0.97 -52.21
C ASP A 385 5.28 -2.05 -51.27
N LYS A 386 4.55 -2.28 -50.19
CA LYS A 386 4.80 -3.27 -49.11
C LYS A 386 5.05 -4.71 -49.63
N HIS A 387 4.68 -5.04 -50.84
CA HIS A 387 4.79 -6.39 -51.43
C HIS A 387 6.14 -6.74 -52.07
N ASN A 388 6.99 -5.77 -52.37
CA ASN A 388 8.22 -6.00 -53.09
C ASN A 388 9.49 -6.16 -52.19
N HIS A 389 9.35 -5.97 -50.86
CA HIS A 389 10.45 -6.16 -49.90
C HIS A 389 10.51 -7.57 -49.30
N ARG A 390 9.72 -8.51 -49.82
CA ARG A 390 9.57 -9.85 -49.25
C ARG A 390 10.87 -10.60 -49.09
N GLU A 391 11.83 -10.43 -50.03
CA GLU A 391 13.11 -11.12 -49.98
C GLU A 391 14.00 -10.59 -48.85
N LEU A 392 14.08 -9.27 -48.68
CA LEU A 392 14.85 -8.66 -47.58
C LEU A 392 14.25 -9.05 -46.22
N LEU A 393 12.92 -9.00 -46.08
CA LEU A 393 12.20 -9.41 -44.85
C LEU A 393 12.41 -10.89 -44.55
N ARG A 394 12.40 -11.76 -45.58
CA ARG A 394 12.69 -13.19 -45.50
C ARG A 394 14.09 -13.45 -44.96
N ILE A 395 15.11 -12.80 -45.54
CA ILE A 395 16.52 -12.94 -45.15
C ILE A 395 16.73 -12.49 -43.71
N ILE A 396 16.23 -11.28 -43.33
CA ILE A 396 16.38 -10.76 -41.98
C ILE A 396 15.69 -11.66 -40.96
N ALA A 397 14.45 -12.11 -41.23
CA ALA A 397 13.72 -13.02 -40.36
C ALA A 397 14.46 -14.36 -40.19
N ALA A 398 15.05 -14.90 -41.28
CA ALA A 398 15.84 -16.11 -41.22
C ALA A 398 17.10 -15.94 -40.34
N CYS A 399 17.81 -14.82 -40.48
CA CYS A 399 18.99 -14.51 -39.66
C CYS A 399 18.63 -14.36 -38.18
N GLU A 400 17.54 -13.66 -37.84
CA GLU A 400 17.14 -13.33 -36.48
C GLU A 400 16.43 -14.47 -35.75
N ARG A 401 16.05 -15.56 -36.46
CA ARG A 401 15.33 -16.72 -35.88
C ARG A 401 16.06 -17.36 -34.70
N LEU A 402 17.39 -17.26 -34.67
CA LEU A 402 18.23 -17.85 -33.61
C LEU A 402 18.67 -16.81 -32.55
N SER A 403 18.22 -15.58 -32.68
CA SER A 403 18.50 -14.50 -31.71
C SER A 403 17.47 -14.42 -30.61
N THR A 404 17.92 -14.22 -29.37
CA THR A 404 17.04 -14.02 -28.20
C THR A 404 16.69 -12.54 -27.97
N HIS A 405 17.18 -11.64 -28.82
CA HIS A 405 16.95 -10.20 -28.67
C HIS A 405 15.47 -9.83 -28.85
N PRO A 406 14.90 -8.88 -28.07
CA PRO A 406 13.49 -8.48 -28.20
C PRO A 406 13.08 -8.06 -29.63
N ILE A 407 13.95 -7.33 -30.34
CA ILE A 407 13.70 -6.94 -31.73
C ILE A 407 13.66 -8.17 -32.65
N ALA A 408 14.54 -9.15 -32.45
CA ALA A 408 14.54 -10.39 -33.21
C ALA A 408 13.23 -11.16 -33.05
N LYS A 409 12.69 -11.24 -31.80
CA LYS A 409 11.37 -11.83 -31.54
C LYS A 409 10.27 -11.09 -32.29
N SER A 410 10.29 -9.75 -32.30
CA SER A 410 9.31 -8.94 -33.03
C SER A 410 9.40 -9.12 -34.54
N ILE A 411 10.62 -9.24 -35.09
CA ILE A 411 10.87 -9.55 -36.51
C ILE A 411 10.31 -10.92 -36.86
N CYS A 412 10.59 -11.95 -36.02
CA CYS A 412 10.10 -13.30 -36.23
C CYS A 412 8.57 -13.40 -36.11
N LEU A 413 7.95 -12.68 -35.20
CA LEU A 413 6.49 -12.59 -35.09
C LEU A 413 5.86 -11.95 -36.32
N ALA A 414 6.45 -10.86 -36.83
CA ALA A 414 5.92 -10.14 -37.99
C ALA A 414 6.15 -10.84 -39.32
N PHE A 415 7.31 -11.47 -39.50
CA PHE A 415 7.80 -11.92 -40.81
C PHE A 415 8.32 -13.36 -40.80
N GLY A 416 8.28 -14.10 -39.69
CA GLY A 416 8.82 -15.45 -39.58
C GLY A 416 8.23 -16.43 -40.60
N GLN A 417 6.95 -16.27 -40.95
CA GLN A 417 6.29 -17.03 -42.02
C GLN A 417 6.95 -16.94 -43.40
N PHE A 418 7.70 -15.86 -43.66
CA PHE A 418 8.45 -15.74 -44.92
C PHE A 418 9.76 -16.53 -44.92
N ALA A 419 10.23 -16.92 -43.74
CA ALA A 419 11.49 -17.64 -43.55
C ALA A 419 11.32 -19.15 -43.30
N ASP A 420 10.08 -19.68 -43.30
CA ASP A 420 9.80 -21.09 -42.98
C ASP A 420 10.47 -22.09 -43.94
N ASP A 421 10.63 -21.71 -45.21
CA ASP A 421 11.27 -22.54 -46.24
C ASP A 421 12.80 -22.30 -46.33
N CYS A 422 13.39 -21.46 -45.50
CA CYS A 422 14.82 -21.13 -45.55
C CYS A 422 15.67 -22.22 -44.88
N VAL A 423 16.76 -22.59 -45.52
CA VAL A 423 17.81 -23.41 -44.89
C VAL A 423 18.83 -22.50 -44.25
N VAL A 424 18.81 -22.45 -42.89
CA VAL A 424 19.74 -21.60 -42.13
C VAL A 424 20.83 -22.47 -41.51
N THR A 425 22.09 -22.10 -41.80
CA THR A 425 23.29 -22.78 -41.28
C THR A 425 24.32 -21.76 -40.81
N ASP A 426 25.36 -22.20 -40.08
CA ASP A 426 26.52 -21.40 -39.61
C ASP A 426 26.13 -20.01 -39.03
N ALA A 427 25.13 -20.02 -38.11
CA ALA A 427 24.71 -18.80 -37.44
C ALA A 427 25.73 -18.37 -36.38
N LYS A 428 26.08 -17.08 -36.35
CA LYS A 428 27.01 -16.45 -35.39
C LYS A 428 26.39 -15.23 -34.78
N ASN A 429 26.52 -15.09 -33.46
CA ASN A 429 26.07 -13.92 -32.74
C ASN A 429 27.25 -12.97 -32.48
N TYR A 430 27.08 -11.69 -32.81
CA TYR A 430 28.01 -10.60 -32.53
C TYR A 430 27.46 -9.78 -31.39
N ALA A 431 27.96 -10.00 -30.17
CA ALA A 431 27.46 -9.37 -28.96
C ALA A 431 27.31 -7.85 -29.12
N GLY A 432 26.09 -7.34 -28.91
CA GLY A 432 25.74 -5.93 -29.01
C GLY A 432 25.79 -5.33 -30.45
N MET A 433 25.93 -6.16 -31.50
CA MET A 433 26.00 -5.68 -32.88
C MET A 433 24.94 -6.33 -33.80
N GLY A 434 24.64 -7.63 -33.64
CA GLY A 434 23.69 -8.35 -34.47
C GLY A 434 24.09 -9.81 -34.70
N VAL A 435 23.60 -10.40 -35.77
CA VAL A 435 23.79 -11.82 -36.12
C VAL A 435 24.28 -11.98 -37.54
N SER A 436 24.93 -13.10 -37.84
CA SER A 436 25.14 -13.55 -39.22
C SER A 436 24.71 -14.99 -39.37
N ALA A 437 24.19 -15.34 -40.52
CA ALA A 437 23.83 -16.70 -40.87
C ALA A 437 24.04 -16.98 -42.35
N VAL A 438 24.23 -18.23 -42.70
CA VAL A 438 24.18 -18.68 -44.10
C VAL A 438 22.72 -19.10 -44.37
N VAL A 439 22.04 -18.34 -45.22
CA VAL A 439 20.68 -18.58 -45.65
C VAL A 439 20.71 -19.02 -47.12
N ASP A 440 20.21 -20.23 -47.40
CA ASP A 440 20.20 -20.82 -48.75
C ASP A 440 21.55 -20.80 -49.46
N GLY A 441 22.66 -20.97 -48.71
CA GLY A 441 24.01 -21.03 -49.21
C GLY A 441 24.75 -19.68 -49.33
N VAL A 442 24.09 -18.55 -49.03
CA VAL A 442 24.68 -17.19 -49.03
C VAL A 442 24.79 -16.68 -47.60
N ARG A 443 25.94 -16.05 -47.28
CA ARG A 443 26.16 -15.45 -45.96
C ARG A 443 25.53 -14.05 -45.90
N TYR A 444 24.71 -13.85 -44.89
CA TYR A 444 24.10 -12.56 -44.59
C TYR A 444 24.44 -12.11 -43.17
N TYR A 445 24.46 -10.81 -42.98
CA TYR A 445 24.63 -10.13 -41.70
C TYR A 445 23.41 -9.25 -41.45
N ALA A 446 22.79 -9.41 -40.29
CA ALA A 446 21.67 -8.59 -39.84
C ALA A 446 22.03 -7.95 -38.50
N GLY A 447 21.98 -6.62 -38.38
CA GLY A 447 22.34 -5.94 -37.14
C GLY A 447 22.39 -4.43 -37.24
N ASN A 448 23.05 -3.81 -36.24
CA ASN A 448 23.16 -2.35 -36.15
C ASN A 448 24.32 -1.79 -36.99
N GLU A 449 24.46 -0.47 -36.94
CA GLU A 449 25.52 0.28 -37.65
C GLU A 449 26.94 -0.23 -37.35
N LYS A 450 27.18 -0.65 -36.07
CA LYS A 450 28.51 -1.17 -35.67
C LYS A 450 28.84 -2.48 -36.38
N LEU A 451 27.83 -3.31 -36.67
CA LEU A 451 28.05 -4.54 -37.44
C LEU A 451 28.40 -4.21 -38.88
N MET A 452 27.69 -3.29 -39.52
CA MET A 452 27.96 -2.85 -40.89
C MET A 452 29.38 -2.28 -41.02
N GLN A 453 29.79 -1.43 -40.09
CA GLN A 453 31.16 -0.88 -40.02
C GLN A 453 32.22 -1.96 -39.83
N LYS A 454 31.93 -2.98 -38.99
CA LYS A 454 32.86 -4.09 -38.76
C LYS A 454 33.05 -4.98 -39.99
N ILE A 455 32.00 -5.18 -40.77
CA ILE A 455 32.06 -5.94 -42.02
C ILE A 455 32.76 -5.11 -43.14
N GLY A 456 32.66 -3.78 -43.05
CA GLY A 456 33.29 -2.87 -43.99
C GLY A 456 32.46 -2.61 -45.25
N VAL A 457 31.17 -2.90 -45.23
CA VAL A 457 30.25 -2.65 -46.35
C VAL A 457 29.72 -1.22 -46.23
N PRO A 458 29.81 -0.37 -47.29
CA PRO A 458 29.19 0.95 -47.31
C PRO A 458 27.66 0.82 -47.17
N PHE A 459 27.07 1.58 -46.28
CA PHE A 459 25.62 1.58 -46.03
C PHE A 459 25.11 3.02 -45.84
N THR A 460 23.80 3.20 -46.01
CA THR A 460 23.13 4.48 -45.74
C THR A 460 22.41 4.39 -44.40
N GLU A 461 22.74 5.30 -43.50
CA GLU A 461 22.04 5.38 -42.22
C GLU A 461 20.61 5.88 -42.42
N THR A 462 19.64 5.17 -41.81
CA THR A 462 18.23 5.60 -41.83
C THR A 462 18.04 6.86 -40.99
N GLN A 463 17.24 7.80 -41.52
CA GLN A 463 16.83 9.02 -40.83
C GLN A 463 15.52 8.81 -40.02
N LEU A 464 14.93 7.61 -40.07
CA LEU A 464 13.67 7.32 -39.39
C LEU A 464 13.88 7.16 -37.90
N VAL A 465 12.86 7.56 -37.17
CA VAL A 465 12.80 7.38 -35.72
C VAL A 465 12.45 5.92 -35.41
N GLY A 466 13.40 5.19 -34.82
CA GLY A 466 13.24 3.79 -34.46
C GLY A 466 14.57 3.07 -34.33
N THR A 467 14.51 1.77 -34.09
CA THR A 467 15.68 0.90 -34.12
C THR A 467 15.80 0.24 -35.49
N ALA A 468 16.84 0.56 -36.19
CA ALA A 468 17.14 0.01 -37.50
C ALA A 468 17.92 -1.31 -37.39
N VAL A 469 17.52 -2.31 -38.20
CA VAL A 469 18.26 -3.53 -38.44
C VAL A 469 18.69 -3.50 -39.92
N TYR A 470 19.97 -3.33 -40.13
CA TYR A 470 20.61 -3.29 -41.44
C TYR A 470 20.97 -4.70 -41.89
N CYS A 471 20.81 -4.97 -43.18
CA CYS A 471 21.16 -6.27 -43.79
C CYS A 471 22.17 -6.09 -44.93
N CYS A 472 23.23 -6.90 -44.89
CA CYS A 472 24.22 -6.95 -45.97
C CYS A 472 24.74 -8.38 -46.20
N THR A 473 25.41 -8.57 -47.34
CA THR A 473 26.31 -9.70 -47.60
C THR A 473 27.77 -9.31 -47.28
N ASP A 474 28.76 -10.14 -47.61
CA ASP A 474 30.18 -9.79 -47.45
C ASP A 474 30.62 -8.59 -48.33
N THR A 475 29.84 -8.26 -49.36
CA THR A 475 30.24 -7.27 -50.39
C THR A 475 29.21 -6.19 -50.64
N GLU A 476 27.94 -6.38 -50.28
CA GLU A 476 26.86 -5.52 -50.73
C GLU A 476 25.84 -5.26 -49.61
N PHE A 477 25.41 -4.01 -49.50
CA PHE A 477 24.31 -3.58 -48.64
C PHE A 477 22.98 -3.84 -49.34
N LEU A 478 22.07 -4.54 -48.66
CA LEU A 478 20.76 -4.95 -49.18
C LEU A 478 19.65 -4.00 -48.79
N GLY A 479 19.70 -3.44 -47.59
CA GLY A 479 18.69 -2.55 -47.07
C GLY A 479 18.55 -2.61 -45.54
N ASP A 480 17.53 -1.94 -45.05
CA ASP A 480 17.23 -1.89 -43.62
C ASP A 480 15.75 -2.06 -43.33
N ILE A 481 15.45 -2.49 -42.13
CA ILE A 481 14.13 -2.47 -41.55
C ILE A 481 14.15 -1.65 -40.25
N VAL A 482 13.09 -0.89 -40.01
CA VAL A 482 12.95 -0.05 -38.82
C VAL A 482 11.78 -0.54 -37.98
N PHE A 483 12.06 -0.74 -36.72
CA PHE A 483 11.08 -1.04 -35.69
C PHE A 483 11.03 0.11 -34.69
N ALA A 484 9.82 0.48 -34.24
CA ALA A 484 9.63 1.45 -33.18
C ALA A 484 8.91 0.82 -32.00
N ASP A 485 9.30 1.24 -30.81
CA ASP A 485 8.63 0.84 -29.58
C ASP A 485 7.28 1.55 -29.46
N ILE A 486 6.23 0.82 -29.13
CA ILE A 486 4.86 1.33 -29.10
C ILE A 486 4.62 2.09 -27.80
N ILE A 487 4.21 3.34 -27.90
CA ILE A 487 3.74 4.12 -26.75
C ILE A 487 2.42 3.53 -26.28
N LYS A 488 2.28 3.25 -24.98
CA LYS A 488 1.02 2.78 -24.39
C LYS A 488 -0.08 3.82 -24.65
N THR A 489 -1.24 3.37 -25.00
CA THR A 489 -2.38 4.22 -25.41
C THR A 489 -2.83 5.18 -24.32
N ASP A 490 -2.59 4.84 -23.07
CA ASP A 490 -2.96 5.59 -21.88
C ASP A 490 -1.86 6.52 -21.33
N SER A 491 -0.62 6.43 -21.84
CA SER A 491 0.52 7.21 -21.31
C SER A 491 0.26 8.70 -21.34
N ARG A 492 -0.20 9.24 -22.49
CA ARG A 492 -0.49 10.67 -22.62
C ARG A 492 -1.58 11.12 -21.66
N GLU A 493 -2.70 10.37 -21.57
CA GLU A 493 -3.78 10.72 -20.65
C GLU A 493 -3.31 10.66 -19.19
N ALA A 494 -2.47 9.67 -18.84
CA ALA A 494 -1.93 9.54 -17.50
C ALA A 494 -1.04 10.75 -17.13
N ILE A 495 -0.14 11.17 -18.01
CA ILE A 495 0.72 12.34 -17.80
C ILE A 495 -0.12 13.63 -17.70
N ASP A 496 -1.07 13.85 -18.61
CA ASP A 496 -1.97 14.99 -18.55
C ASP A 496 -2.81 15.05 -17.26
N ARG A 497 -3.19 13.89 -16.70
CA ARG A 497 -3.88 13.80 -15.41
C ARG A 497 -2.97 14.15 -14.25
N LEU A 498 -1.72 13.68 -14.26
CA LEU A 498 -0.72 14.00 -13.24
C LEU A 498 -0.45 15.50 -13.20
N HIS A 499 -0.29 16.17 -14.35
CA HIS A 499 -0.16 17.64 -14.42
C HIS A 499 -1.37 18.36 -13.86
N ARG A 500 -2.59 17.96 -14.23
CA ARG A 500 -3.82 18.53 -13.65
C ARG A 500 -3.90 18.35 -12.14
N MET A 501 -3.27 17.33 -11.61
CA MET A 501 -3.17 17.09 -10.18
C MET A 501 -2.02 17.86 -9.52
N GLY A 502 -1.25 18.68 -10.25
CA GLY A 502 -0.20 19.55 -9.73
C GLY A 502 1.19 18.92 -9.69
N MET A 503 1.44 17.90 -10.51
CA MET A 503 2.80 17.48 -10.83
C MET A 503 3.47 18.57 -11.65
N LYS A 504 4.60 19.08 -11.18
CA LYS A 504 5.29 20.24 -11.79
C LYS A 504 6.03 19.86 -13.06
N GLN A 505 6.61 18.68 -13.06
CA GLN A 505 7.39 18.17 -14.18
C GLN A 505 7.19 16.66 -14.34
N ALA A 506 7.12 16.23 -15.60
CA ALA A 506 7.14 14.83 -16.02
C ALA A 506 8.30 14.63 -17.00
N ILE A 507 9.34 13.88 -16.61
CA ILE A 507 10.60 13.76 -17.32
C ILE A 507 10.87 12.30 -17.67
N MET A 508 11.35 12.01 -18.88
CA MET A 508 11.75 10.67 -19.28
C MET A 508 13.26 10.48 -19.18
N LEU A 509 13.70 9.34 -18.65
CA LEU A 509 15.10 8.89 -18.70
C LEU A 509 15.21 7.67 -19.61
N THR A 510 16.17 7.69 -20.54
CA THR A 510 16.37 6.57 -21.47
C THR A 510 17.83 6.42 -21.91
N GLY A 511 18.25 5.18 -22.20
CA GLY A 511 19.51 4.87 -22.86
C GLY A 511 19.48 5.09 -24.37
N ASP A 512 18.33 5.37 -24.97
CA ASP A 512 18.15 5.53 -26.40
C ASP A 512 18.78 6.82 -26.94
N ARG A 513 18.88 6.88 -28.29
CA ARG A 513 19.36 8.06 -29.01
C ARG A 513 18.38 9.24 -28.90
N GLU A 514 18.94 10.44 -28.95
CA GLU A 514 18.22 11.72 -28.84
C GLU A 514 16.95 11.82 -29.71
N PRO A 515 16.98 11.45 -31.03
CA PRO A 515 15.80 11.60 -31.90
C PRO A 515 14.63 10.71 -31.45
N ILE A 516 14.90 9.51 -30.93
CA ILE A 516 13.89 8.57 -30.42
C ILE A 516 13.29 9.11 -29.13
N ALA A 517 14.14 9.57 -28.22
CA ALA A 517 13.70 10.14 -26.94
C ALA A 517 12.81 11.39 -27.15
N ALA A 518 13.20 12.27 -28.07
CA ALA A 518 12.43 13.47 -28.40
C ALA A 518 11.03 13.16 -28.95
N ASP A 519 10.94 12.20 -29.89
CA ASP A 519 9.66 11.80 -30.49
C ASP A 519 8.70 11.19 -29.44
N ILE A 520 9.21 10.29 -28.61
CA ILE A 520 8.41 9.65 -27.56
C ILE A 520 7.98 10.68 -26.52
N ALA A 521 8.86 11.56 -26.07
CA ALA A 521 8.51 12.61 -25.09
C ALA A 521 7.41 13.53 -25.62
N ALA A 522 7.50 13.97 -26.87
CA ALA A 522 6.50 14.81 -27.51
C ALA A 522 5.14 14.09 -27.62
N LYS A 523 5.12 12.83 -28.04
CA LYS A 523 3.90 12.03 -28.18
C LYS A 523 3.24 11.71 -26.84
N ALA A 524 4.05 11.43 -25.81
CA ALA A 524 3.58 11.14 -24.46
C ALA A 524 3.18 12.40 -23.66
N GLY A 525 3.51 13.60 -24.14
CA GLY A 525 3.22 14.86 -23.46
C GLY A 525 4.09 15.13 -22.24
N LEU A 526 5.34 14.68 -22.27
CA LEU A 526 6.34 14.91 -21.22
C LEU A 526 6.98 16.31 -21.37
N ASP A 527 7.40 16.89 -20.24
CA ASP A 527 8.04 18.23 -20.20
C ASP A 527 9.51 18.20 -20.65
N GLY A 528 10.14 17.03 -20.54
CA GLY A 528 11.53 16.87 -20.89
C GLY A 528 11.98 15.42 -20.96
N TYR A 529 13.20 15.22 -21.41
CA TYR A 529 13.84 13.91 -21.44
C TYR A 529 15.35 14.03 -21.32
N TYR A 530 15.98 12.94 -20.90
CA TYR A 530 17.44 12.75 -20.97
C TYR A 530 17.72 11.45 -21.71
N ALA A 531 18.49 11.55 -22.77
CA ALA A 531 18.84 10.46 -23.69
C ALA A 531 20.27 9.95 -23.47
N LYS A 532 20.58 8.74 -23.99
CA LYS A 532 21.90 8.10 -23.94
C LYS A 532 22.46 7.90 -22.54
N LEU A 533 21.58 7.74 -21.54
CA LEU A 533 22.00 7.57 -20.15
C LEU A 533 22.42 6.13 -19.86
N LEU A 534 23.51 6.00 -19.13
CA LEU A 534 23.86 4.77 -18.41
C LEU A 534 23.03 4.64 -17.11
N PRO A 535 22.87 3.44 -16.55
CA PRO A 535 22.08 3.25 -15.31
C PRO A 535 22.53 4.15 -14.15
N GLU A 536 23.83 4.33 -13.96
CA GLU A 536 24.40 5.20 -12.93
C GLU A 536 24.05 6.68 -13.15
N GLU A 537 24.01 7.13 -14.40
CA GLU A 537 23.64 8.49 -14.75
C GLU A 537 22.16 8.77 -14.51
N LYS A 538 21.28 7.75 -14.67
CA LYS A 538 19.88 7.87 -14.30
C LYS A 538 19.73 8.17 -12.80
N VAL A 539 20.47 7.44 -11.94
CA VAL A 539 20.48 7.69 -10.47
C VAL A 539 20.94 9.13 -10.18
N GLN A 540 22.02 9.60 -10.79
CA GLN A 540 22.52 10.95 -10.59
C GLN A 540 21.48 12.02 -10.98
N ARG A 541 20.69 11.79 -12.05
CA ARG A 541 19.63 12.72 -12.47
C ARG A 541 18.51 12.79 -11.46
N VAL A 542 18.08 11.67 -10.90
CA VAL A 542 17.07 11.62 -9.82
C VAL A 542 17.59 12.38 -8.59
N GLN A 543 18.81 12.09 -8.15
CA GLN A 543 19.44 12.78 -7.01
C GLN A 543 19.60 14.28 -7.23
N ALA A 544 19.90 14.72 -8.44
CA ALA A 544 20.00 16.15 -8.77
C ALA A 544 18.65 16.87 -8.62
N LEU A 545 17.53 16.23 -8.97
CA LEU A 545 16.18 16.75 -8.75
C LEU A 545 15.84 16.84 -7.26
N GLN A 546 16.20 15.80 -6.49
CA GLN A 546 16.03 15.79 -5.04
C GLN A 546 16.83 16.89 -4.35
N GLN A 547 18.08 17.13 -4.77
CA GLN A 547 18.91 18.23 -4.26
C GLN A 547 18.33 19.63 -4.55
N GLN A 548 17.52 19.77 -5.59
CA GLN A 548 16.77 20.99 -5.89
C GLN A 548 15.53 21.17 -4.98
N GLY A 549 15.28 20.24 -4.07
CA GLY A 549 14.16 20.27 -3.13
C GLY A 549 12.86 19.68 -3.66
N HIS A 550 12.91 18.91 -4.74
CA HIS A 550 11.76 18.20 -5.28
C HIS A 550 11.56 16.85 -4.58
N THR A 551 10.31 16.42 -4.47
CA THR A 551 9.97 15.06 -4.08
C THR A 551 9.73 14.25 -5.35
N VAL A 552 10.67 13.35 -5.65
CA VAL A 552 10.76 12.66 -6.93
C VAL A 552 10.13 11.27 -6.86
N LEU A 553 9.15 11.04 -7.73
CA LEU A 553 8.65 9.72 -8.05
C LEU A 553 9.39 9.19 -9.27
N TYR A 554 9.93 7.97 -9.21
CA TYR A 554 10.48 7.27 -10.36
C TYR A 554 9.62 6.06 -10.71
N ALA A 555 9.18 5.96 -11.97
CA ALA A 555 8.44 4.80 -12.47
C ALA A 555 9.26 4.07 -13.55
N GLY A 556 9.45 2.76 -13.37
CA GLY A 556 10.23 1.90 -14.27
C GLY A 556 9.72 0.46 -14.26
N ASP A 557 10.19 -0.37 -15.22
CA ASP A 557 9.87 -1.81 -15.27
C ASP A 557 10.70 -2.64 -14.28
N GLY A 558 11.77 -2.07 -13.75
CA GLY A 558 12.53 -2.53 -12.60
C GLY A 558 13.62 -3.55 -12.85
N ILE A 559 13.73 -4.19 -13.99
CA ILE A 559 14.77 -5.20 -14.24
C ILE A 559 16.15 -4.53 -14.26
N ASN A 560 16.24 -3.40 -14.96
CA ASN A 560 17.48 -2.63 -15.10
C ASN A 560 17.53 -1.39 -14.21
N ASP A 561 16.40 -0.99 -13.64
CA ASP A 561 16.23 0.28 -12.95
C ASP A 561 16.15 0.15 -11.42
N ALA A 562 16.36 -1.06 -10.85
CA ALA A 562 16.33 -1.29 -9.41
C ALA A 562 17.16 -0.27 -8.60
N PRO A 563 18.39 0.14 -9.03
CA PRO A 563 19.14 1.17 -8.33
C PRO A 563 18.48 2.55 -8.37
N VAL A 564 17.76 2.87 -9.45
CA VAL A 564 17.07 4.16 -9.61
C VAL A 564 15.78 4.19 -8.79
N LEU A 565 15.04 3.06 -8.79
CA LEU A 565 13.84 2.86 -7.95
C LEU A 565 14.18 3.07 -6.47
N ALA A 566 15.27 2.46 -6.00
CA ALA A 566 15.72 2.58 -4.62
C ALA A 566 16.27 3.98 -4.26
N ALA A 567 16.76 4.74 -5.23
CA ALA A 567 17.32 6.08 -5.02
C ALA A 567 16.27 7.20 -5.02
N ALA A 568 15.10 6.99 -5.62
CA ALA A 568 14.00 7.95 -5.65
C ALA A 568 13.36 8.13 -4.27
N ASP A 569 12.62 9.23 -4.06
CA ASP A 569 11.79 9.39 -2.84
C ASP A 569 10.62 8.40 -2.85
N LEU A 570 10.16 8.02 -4.04
CA LEU A 570 9.18 6.96 -4.25
C LEU A 570 9.50 6.17 -5.53
N GLY A 571 9.92 4.94 -5.38
CA GLY A 571 10.12 4.00 -6.48
C GLY A 571 8.84 3.26 -6.84
N VAL A 572 8.42 3.33 -8.10
CA VAL A 572 7.21 2.68 -8.63
C VAL A 572 7.59 1.66 -9.68
N ALA A 573 7.38 0.37 -9.41
CA ALA A 573 7.55 -0.69 -10.39
C ALA A 573 6.27 -0.87 -11.24
N MET A 574 6.47 -0.99 -12.56
CA MET A 574 5.40 -1.24 -13.54
C MET A 574 5.40 -2.71 -13.94
N GLY A 575 4.21 -3.30 -14.05
CA GLY A 575 4.04 -4.69 -14.49
C GLY A 575 4.10 -5.73 -13.38
N GLY A 576 3.18 -6.68 -13.39
CA GLY A 576 2.92 -7.57 -12.25
C GLY A 576 3.67 -8.88 -12.20
N ALA A 577 4.30 -9.38 -13.25
CA ALA A 577 4.61 -10.82 -13.31
C ALA A 577 6.01 -11.17 -13.84
N GLY A 578 7.07 -10.45 -13.52
CA GLY A 578 8.35 -10.86 -14.08
C GLY A 578 9.62 -10.35 -13.41
N ALA A 579 9.51 -9.43 -12.50
CA ALA A 579 10.69 -8.81 -11.89
C ALA A 579 10.60 -8.84 -10.37
N ASP A 580 10.79 -10.01 -9.76
CA ASP A 580 10.86 -10.13 -8.29
C ASP A 580 11.85 -9.11 -7.70
N VAL A 581 12.96 -8.85 -8.38
CA VAL A 581 13.96 -7.86 -8.00
C VAL A 581 13.42 -6.42 -8.05
N ALA A 582 12.59 -6.09 -9.04
CA ALA A 582 11.96 -4.77 -9.14
C ALA A 582 10.92 -4.54 -8.08
N ILE A 583 10.12 -5.57 -7.83
CA ILE A 583 9.13 -5.55 -6.76
C ILE A 583 9.84 -5.33 -5.43
N GLU A 584 10.97 -6.01 -5.17
CA GLU A 584 11.71 -5.88 -3.92
C GLU A 584 12.32 -4.47 -3.75
N ALA A 585 12.86 -3.89 -4.82
CA ALA A 585 13.52 -2.58 -4.80
C ALA A 585 12.55 -1.37 -4.82
N SER A 586 11.27 -1.57 -5.12
CA SER A 586 10.28 -0.49 -5.24
C SER A 586 9.48 -0.29 -3.96
N ASP A 587 8.96 0.92 -3.76
CA ASP A 587 8.06 1.28 -2.66
C ASP A 587 6.59 1.05 -3.00
N MET A 588 6.30 1.03 -4.29
CA MET A 588 4.97 0.87 -4.86
C MET A 588 5.05 0.04 -6.13
N VAL A 589 4.07 -0.84 -6.33
CA VAL A 589 3.95 -1.68 -7.52
C VAL A 589 2.60 -1.45 -8.18
N ILE A 590 2.61 -1.17 -9.47
CA ILE A 590 1.42 -1.15 -10.32
C ILE A 590 1.31 -2.54 -10.96
N GLN A 591 0.31 -3.32 -10.56
CA GLN A 591 0.18 -4.73 -10.96
C GLN A 591 -0.23 -4.92 -12.42
N GLY A 592 -0.93 -3.94 -13.00
CA GLY A 592 -1.25 -3.90 -14.42
C GLY A 592 -0.18 -3.21 -15.26
N ASP A 593 -0.32 -3.30 -16.57
CA ASP A 593 0.58 -2.62 -17.53
C ASP A 593 0.15 -1.18 -17.87
N SER A 594 -0.86 -0.66 -17.15
CA SER A 594 -1.50 0.65 -17.42
C SER A 594 -0.90 1.76 -16.57
N LEU A 595 -0.31 2.76 -17.22
CA LEU A 595 0.21 3.96 -16.53
C LEU A 595 -0.93 4.80 -15.91
N SER A 596 -2.18 4.64 -16.39
CA SER A 596 -3.37 5.34 -15.85
C SER A 596 -3.66 5.01 -14.38
N GLN A 597 -3.11 3.93 -13.83
CA GLN A 597 -3.24 3.59 -12.41
C GLN A 597 -2.44 4.56 -11.51
N LEU A 598 -1.34 5.12 -11.98
CA LEU A 598 -0.53 6.05 -11.20
C LEU A 598 -1.31 7.30 -10.76
N PRO A 599 -2.04 8.03 -11.65
CA PRO A 599 -2.93 9.13 -11.22
C PRO A 599 -4.02 8.69 -10.23
N VAL A 600 -4.49 7.44 -10.30
CA VAL A 600 -5.44 6.89 -9.32
C VAL A 600 -4.78 6.77 -7.95
N GLY A 601 -3.58 6.20 -7.89
CA GLY A 601 -2.79 6.11 -6.66
C GLY A 601 -2.56 7.48 -6.01
N VAL A 602 -2.11 8.47 -6.80
CA VAL A 602 -1.94 9.87 -6.33
C VAL A 602 -3.25 10.46 -5.79
N THR A 603 -4.38 10.17 -6.44
CA THR A 603 -5.71 10.62 -5.97
C THR A 603 -6.05 10.03 -4.61
N VAL A 604 -5.86 8.72 -4.43
CA VAL A 604 -6.12 8.02 -3.18
C VAL A 604 -5.19 8.55 -2.08
N ALA A 605 -3.90 8.67 -2.36
CA ALA A 605 -2.89 9.17 -1.43
C ALA A 605 -3.23 10.57 -0.90
N ARG A 606 -3.51 11.52 -1.78
CA ARG A 606 -3.87 12.90 -1.41
C ARG A 606 -5.15 13.00 -0.60
N LYS A 607 -6.16 12.22 -0.95
CA LYS A 607 -7.41 12.17 -0.18
C LYS A 607 -7.20 11.54 1.19
N THR A 608 -6.40 10.49 1.30
CA THR A 608 -6.05 9.85 2.56
C THR A 608 -5.38 10.83 3.51
N VAL A 609 -4.32 11.51 3.05
CA VAL A 609 -3.61 12.54 3.82
C VAL A 609 -4.52 13.72 4.16
N GLY A 610 -5.38 14.13 3.23
CA GLY A 610 -6.38 15.18 3.44
C GLY A 610 -7.36 14.84 4.57
N ILE A 611 -7.94 13.64 4.56
CA ILE A 611 -8.87 13.15 5.59
C ILE A 611 -8.16 13.02 6.95
N ALA A 612 -6.94 12.49 6.98
CA ALA A 612 -6.15 12.42 8.19
C ALA A 612 -5.92 13.83 8.80
N ARG A 613 -5.59 14.82 7.96
CA ARG A 613 -5.41 16.22 8.37
C ARG A 613 -6.73 16.86 8.85
N GLU A 614 -7.84 16.60 8.15
CA GLU A 614 -9.18 17.05 8.60
C GLU A 614 -9.48 16.54 10.00
N ASN A 615 -9.25 15.25 10.27
CA ASN A 615 -9.48 14.64 11.58
C ASN A 615 -8.61 15.26 12.67
N ILE A 616 -7.33 15.50 12.41
CA ILE A 616 -6.41 16.15 13.35
C ILE A 616 -6.92 17.55 13.71
N ILE A 617 -7.20 18.38 12.71
CA ILE A 617 -7.66 19.77 12.92
C ILE A 617 -8.98 19.78 13.68
N PHE A 618 -9.94 18.97 13.27
CA PHE A 618 -11.26 18.89 13.90
C PHE A 618 -11.15 18.46 15.37
N ALA A 619 -10.39 17.39 15.66
CA ALA A 619 -10.23 16.91 17.03
C ALA A 619 -9.57 17.95 17.94
N ILE A 620 -8.50 18.61 17.48
CA ILE A 620 -7.84 19.65 18.26
C ILE A 620 -8.75 20.85 18.49
N ALA A 621 -9.48 21.30 17.47
CA ALA A 621 -10.36 22.47 17.57
C ALA A 621 -11.48 22.24 18.60
N VAL A 622 -12.17 21.08 18.54
CA VAL A 622 -13.25 20.76 19.49
C VAL A 622 -12.72 20.65 20.91
N LYS A 623 -11.56 19.99 21.11
CA LYS A 623 -10.96 19.86 22.44
C LYS A 623 -10.55 21.21 23.04
N LEU A 624 -9.94 22.08 22.24
CA LEU A 624 -9.62 23.44 22.70
C LEU A 624 -10.87 24.23 23.10
N LEU A 625 -11.96 24.11 22.33
CA LEU A 625 -13.24 24.76 22.68
C LEU A 625 -13.81 24.25 23.99
N ILE A 626 -13.76 22.95 24.25
CA ILE A 626 -14.25 22.37 25.50
C ILE A 626 -13.38 22.82 26.69
N ILE A 627 -12.05 22.76 26.58
CA ILE A 627 -11.12 23.20 27.63
C ILE A 627 -11.34 24.68 27.95
N LEU A 628 -11.49 25.53 26.93
CA LEU A 628 -11.77 26.95 27.13
C LEU A 628 -13.13 27.16 27.82
N GLY A 629 -14.16 26.41 27.41
CA GLY A 629 -15.49 26.45 28.05
C GLY A 629 -15.45 26.05 29.51
N CYS A 630 -14.69 24.99 29.88
CA CYS A 630 -14.46 24.60 31.26
C CYS A 630 -13.71 25.69 32.06
N ALA A 631 -12.68 26.31 31.45
CA ALA A 631 -11.89 27.34 32.10
C ALA A 631 -12.71 28.63 32.42
N VAL A 632 -13.65 28.99 31.52
CA VAL A 632 -14.52 30.18 31.69
C VAL A 632 -15.76 29.88 32.53
N GLY A 633 -16.06 28.60 32.82
CA GLY A 633 -17.25 28.20 33.60
C GLY A 633 -18.55 28.22 32.79
N ILE A 634 -18.49 28.05 31.47
CA ILE A 634 -19.70 28.02 30.64
C ILE A 634 -20.51 26.75 30.87
N PHE A 635 -19.88 25.67 31.32
CA PHE A 635 -20.47 24.34 31.40
C PHE A 635 -20.79 23.89 32.87
N ASP A 636 -20.31 24.64 33.85
CA ASP A 636 -20.47 24.41 35.29
C ASP A 636 -20.79 22.96 35.70
N GLU A 637 -21.99 22.65 36.19
CA GLU A 637 -22.40 21.33 36.70
C GLU A 637 -22.36 20.18 35.64
N ASN A 638 -22.29 20.50 34.34
CA ASN A 638 -22.30 19.49 33.29
C ASN A 638 -20.95 19.35 32.56
N ALA A 639 -19.89 19.99 33.06
CA ALA A 639 -18.60 20.05 32.37
C ALA A 639 -17.99 18.67 32.11
N MET A 640 -18.09 17.76 33.09
CA MET A 640 -17.48 16.44 33.00
C MET A 640 -18.23 15.52 32.02
N TRP A 641 -19.57 15.56 32.01
CA TRP A 641 -20.41 14.85 31.05
C TRP A 641 -20.12 15.32 29.61
N LEU A 642 -20.06 16.63 29.42
CA LEU A 642 -19.79 17.22 28.12
C LEU A 642 -18.36 16.88 27.64
N ALA A 643 -17.40 16.83 28.56
CA ALA A 643 -16.02 16.46 28.31
C ALA A 643 -15.91 15.04 27.72
N VAL A 644 -16.54 14.05 28.40
CA VAL A 644 -16.54 12.66 27.92
C VAL A 644 -17.32 12.50 26.63
N PHE A 645 -18.52 13.10 26.56
CA PHE A 645 -19.35 13.01 25.36
C PHE A 645 -18.67 13.67 24.16
N GLY A 646 -17.99 14.79 24.38
CA GLY A 646 -17.19 15.47 23.37
C GLY A 646 -16.03 14.62 22.90
N ASP A 647 -15.28 13.97 23.77
CA ASP A 647 -14.14 13.12 23.41
C ASP A 647 -14.59 11.88 22.61
N VAL A 648 -15.54 11.12 23.13
CA VAL A 648 -16.09 9.91 22.46
C VAL A 648 -16.78 10.28 21.16
N GLY A 649 -17.59 11.35 21.14
CA GLY A 649 -18.30 11.82 19.94
C GLY A 649 -17.34 12.26 18.83
N VAL A 650 -16.32 13.02 19.17
CA VAL A 650 -15.27 13.43 18.22
C VAL A 650 -14.54 12.22 17.67
N CYS A 651 -14.23 11.24 18.51
CA CYS A 651 -13.57 10.01 18.06
C CYS A 651 -14.43 9.23 17.08
N LEU A 652 -15.70 9.01 17.36
CA LEU A 652 -16.63 8.32 16.46
C LEU A 652 -16.79 9.07 15.13
N LEU A 653 -16.90 10.39 15.17
CA LEU A 653 -16.96 11.21 13.95
C LEU A 653 -15.67 11.13 13.13
N ALA A 654 -14.50 11.17 13.78
CA ALA A 654 -13.21 11.05 13.12
C ALA A 654 -13.01 9.66 12.49
N VAL A 655 -13.45 8.58 13.17
CA VAL A 655 -13.47 7.22 12.61
C VAL A 655 -14.42 7.14 11.42
N ALA A 656 -15.63 7.69 11.53
CA ALA A 656 -16.58 7.72 10.40
C ALA A 656 -16.02 8.52 9.20
N ASN A 657 -15.33 9.63 9.45
CA ASN A 657 -14.65 10.40 8.40
C ASN A 657 -13.51 9.60 7.75
N ALA A 658 -12.71 8.87 8.55
CA ALA A 658 -11.64 8.00 8.05
C ALA A 658 -12.16 6.92 7.09
N LEU A 659 -13.34 6.34 7.36
CA LEU A 659 -13.98 5.34 6.49
C LEU A 659 -14.36 5.89 5.09
N ARG A 660 -14.44 7.20 4.89
CA ARG A 660 -14.68 7.80 3.57
C ARG A 660 -13.59 7.46 2.56
N VAL A 661 -12.38 7.12 3.03
CA VAL A 661 -11.27 6.69 2.17
C VAL A 661 -11.64 5.43 1.38
N LEU A 662 -12.39 4.50 1.97
CA LEU A 662 -12.82 3.25 1.33
C LEU A 662 -13.80 3.47 0.15
N HIS A 663 -14.46 4.63 0.10
CA HIS A 663 -15.44 4.98 -0.94
C HIS A 663 -14.84 5.80 -2.09
N ILE A 664 -13.51 5.94 -2.13
CA ILE A 664 -12.84 6.59 -3.26
C ILE A 664 -12.92 5.64 -4.46
N ARG A 665 -13.80 5.96 -5.42
CA ARG A 665 -13.96 5.21 -6.67
C ARG A 665 -13.27 5.92 -7.82
N LYS A 666 -12.74 5.13 -8.77
CA LYS A 666 -12.37 5.62 -10.11
C LYS A 666 -13.61 6.31 -10.69
N LYS A 667 -13.57 7.62 -10.95
CA LYS A 667 -14.66 8.26 -11.72
C LYS A 667 -14.68 7.60 -13.09
N LYS A 668 -15.66 6.74 -13.34
CA LYS A 668 -16.00 6.33 -14.71
C LYS A 668 -16.35 7.60 -15.49
N LYS A 669 -15.54 7.92 -16.48
CA LYS A 669 -15.96 8.84 -17.55
C LYS A 669 -16.87 8.10 -18.52
#